data_9738c5b5c13a0add264d50c63ef50e3a
#
_entry.id   9738c5b5c13a0add264d50c63ef50e3a
#
_cell.length_a   1.000
_cell.length_b   1.000
_cell.length_c   1.000
_cell.angle_alpha   90.00
_cell.angle_beta   90.00
_cell.angle_gamma   90.00
#
_symmetry.space_group_name_H-M   'P 1'
#
loop_
_entity.id
_entity.type
_entity.pdbx_description
1 polymer ?
#
loop_
_entity_poly.entity_id
_entity_poly.type
_entity_poly.pdbx_seq_one_letter_code
_entity_poly.pdbx_strand_id
1 'polypeptide(L)'
;MNGRRFALLILGLLTCGFLLRAQNQLAPFSMDHRRAALSYSPVDVSFLLDAPAGKHGFVKVQNGHLATGDGQRIRFWGVNITDWSKGSRQVPSKDDAAFWAATLARFGVNSVRFQFLDLEVPRGLIAKGAGNTRSLDPEQLDREDYFIAELEKRGIYIDFNLLVGRPFQEGDGVQDAKLLRQGAKGTSFFDARLITLQKEYAQQLLSHVNPYTKSKYTDDPAVAIVEINNENAINVGFHAPSPFYDNELASMYNGWLMKHRSQQQVAALRSIAGVATAARVPLLASKTQAAKAPPARFYAEAEFYNDLQRDYFLDMEQYVKQTLGSKSLVIATADHSHASSGYPILLATSTMDIIDGHTYWQHPEYYVRKSAMVNDPFNSMVVELSRSAIKGKPYTVSEVNDPFPNDYAGEGIPALAAYGSLQDWDGIFWYTFEPKIDADWKPYVGDPFDISLDPLKMPELAEGALMFLRADVAKAATTNERSYSQQQVFDSMLIPTTERPFYTEGFPLYLPLQHEVRISSLDGPPTQPFGPISAPNPILSDTHELAWYTSPEQTGLITIDTPRSQGLIGFVKARGKAVSHLAANVSNNFCTILVTSMDTQPIEASAKLLLVAGGPVQNSGQVWNSAGTDATAWGASPTLVDQVKGRITLRKIQKARAVSLQALDGAGQPVGAIVRGVARGNDWTLPLGDTITTWYQITITR
;
A
#
# COMPACT_ATOMS: atom_id res chain seq x y z
N MET A 1 -3.46 -88.76 -18.70
CA MET A 1 -2.20 -88.57 -19.37
C MET A 1 -1.79 -87.10 -19.21
N ASN A 2 -0.63 -86.94 -18.61
CA ASN A 2 -0.14 -85.69 -17.96
C ASN A 2 0.41 -84.68 -18.97
N GLY A 3 0.15 -83.39 -18.71
CA GLY A 3 0.76 -82.27 -19.40
C GLY A 3 0.98 -81.08 -18.44
N ARG A 4 2.12 -81.03 -17.77
CA ARG A 4 2.55 -79.91 -16.90
C ARG A 4 2.90 -78.71 -17.79
N ARG A 5 2.31 -77.55 -17.53
CA ARG A 5 2.75 -76.27 -18.04
C ARG A 5 3.48 -75.49 -16.95
N PHE A 6 4.75 -75.21 -17.18
CA PHE A 6 5.57 -74.29 -16.41
C PHE A 6 5.10 -72.87 -16.70
N ALA A 7 4.80 -72.09 -15.67
CA ALA A 7 4.59 -70.67 -15.74
C ALA A 7 5.87 -69.97 -15.28
N LEU A 8 6.54 -69.22 -16.14
CA LEU A 8 7.60 -68.28 -15.77
C LEU A 8 7.00 -67.02 -15.20
N LEU A 9 7.31 -66.74 -13.95
CA LEU A 9 7.05 -65.44 -13.34
C LEU A 9 8.19 -64.48 -13.78
N ILE A 10 7.86 -63.49 -14.58
CA ILE A 10 8.76 -62.34 -14.83
C ILE A 10 8.44 -61.31 -13.77
N LEU A 11 9.40 -61.09 -12.81
CA LEU A 11 9.36 -60.07 -11.80
C LEU A 11 9.80 -58.75 -12.48
N GLY A 12 8.81 -57.95 -12.90
CA GLY A 12 9.05 -56.58 -13.39
C GLY A 12 9.32 -55.65 -12.19
N LEU A 13 10.54 -55.28 -11.98
CA LEU A 13 10.93 -54.18 -11.11
C LEU A 13 10.44 -52.87 -11.70
N LEU A 14 9.28 -52.43 -11.26
CA LEU A 14 8.83 -51.03 -11.42
C LEU A 14 9.71 -50.16 -10.52
N THR A 15 10.78 -49.61 -11.06
CA THR A 15 11.49 -48.47 -10.48
C THR A 15 10.56 -47.25 -10.59
N CYS A 16 9.78 -47.02 -9.54
CA CYS A 16 9.06 -45.79 -9.35
C CYS A 16 10.13 -44.67 -9.10
N GLY A 17 10.53 -44.01 -10.17
CA GLY A 17 11.35 -42.82 -10.09
C GLY A 17 10.59 -41.75 -9.36
N PHE A 18 10.75 -41.65 -8.07
CA PHE A 18 10.41 -40.44 -7.32
C PHE A 18 11.30 -39.31 -7.89
N LEU A 19 10.72 -38.52 -8.75
CA LEU A 19 11.20 -37.16 -8.99
C LEU A 19 11.12 -36.44 -7.66
N LEU A 20 12.20 -36.53 -6.88
CA LEU A 20 12.49 -35.57 -5.79
C LEU A 20 12.55 -34.19 -6.46
N ARG A 21 11.41 -33.51 -6.56
CA ARG A 21 11.42 -32.04 -6.62
C ARG A 21 12.27 -31.63 -5.44
N ALA A 22 13.40 -30.99 -5.69
CA ALA A 22 14.16 -30.35 -4.64
C ALA A 22 13.20 -29.41 -3.91
N GLN A 23 12.64 -29.86 -2.77
CA GLN A 23 11.92 -28.99 -1.88
C GLN A 23 12.90 -27.92 -1.46
N ASN A 24 12.57 -26.65 -1.68
CA ASN A 24 13.30 -25.53 -1.13
C ASN A 24 13.47 -25.80 0.36
N GLN A 25 14.70 -25.78 0.85
CA GLN A 25 14.98 -26.12 2.23
C GLN A 25 14.77 -24.87 3.08
N LEU A 26 13.50 -24.64 3.48
CA LEU A 26 13.14 -23.55 4.38
C LEU A 26 13.90 -23.67 5.70
N ALA A 27 14.46 -22.57 6.15
CA ALA A 27 15.27 -22.48 7.36
C ALA A 27 14.68 -21.48 8.36
N PRO A 28 14.74 -21.75 9.68
CA PRO A 28 14.24 -20.81 10.68
C PRO A 28 14.98 -19.48 10.65
N PHE A 29 14.25 -18.38 10.45
CA PHE A 29 14.75 -17.04 10.56
C PHE A 29 13.61 -16.09 10.93
N SER A 30 13.71 -15.37 12.04
CA SER A 30 12.69 -14.48 12.54
C SER A 30 13.27 -13.11 12.86
N MET A 31 12.48 -12.06 12.66
CA MET A 31 12.84 -10.71 13.11
C MET A 31 12.86 -10.63 14.64
N ASP A 32 13.81 -9.89 15.19
CA ASP A 32 13.98 -9.67 16.63
C ASP A 32 14.29 -8.20 16.92
N HIS A 33 13.26 -7.36 16.80
CA HIS A 33 13.39 -5.93 17.00
C HIS A 33 13.86 -5.54 18.40
N ARG A 34 13.51 -6.31 19.44
CA ARG A 34 13.86 -6.02 20.84
C ARG A 34 15.34 -6.14 21.09
N ARG A 35 15.96 -7.19 20.62
CA ARG A 35 17.41 -7.34 20.69
C ARG A 35 18.12 -6.28 19.85
N ALA A 36 17.53 -5.87 18.75
CA ALA A 36 18.01 -4.80 17.89
C ALA A 36 18.13 -3.44 18.58
N ALA A 37 17.23 -3.12 19.51
CA ALA A 37 17.23 -1.85 20.22
C ALA A 37 18.41 -1.69 21.19
N LEU A 38 19.01 -2.80 21.61
CA LEU A 38 20.08 -2.82 22.63
C LEU A 38 21.48 -2.62 22.05
N SER A 39 21.62 -2.55 20.73
CA SER A 39 22.94 -2.55 20.09
C SER A 39 22.95 -1.86 18.73
N TYR A 40 24.10 -1.32 18.36
CA TYR A 40 24.33 -0.73 17.03
C TYR A 40 24.07 -1.76 15.94
N SER A 41 23.26 -1.38 14.94
CA SER A 41 23.08 -2.17 13.71
C SER A 41 23.86 -1.56 12.56
N PRO A 42 24.62 -2.36 11.80
CA PRO A 42 25.33 -1.88 10.63
C PRO A 42 24.41 -1.43 9.48
N VAL A 43 23.11 -1.70 9.57
CA VAL A 43 22.11 -1.40 8.53
C VAL A 43 21.05 -0.40 8.98
N ASP A 44 21.43 0.55 9.81
CA ASP A 44 20.59 1.68 10.19
C ASP A 44 20.55 2.70 9.05
N VAL A 45 19.33 2.96 8.51
CA VAL A 45 19.10 3.95 7.45
C VAL A 45 18.38 5.20 7.94
N SER A 46 18.30 5.41 9.27
CA SER A 46 17.70 6.61 9.88
C SER A 46 18.35 7.93 9.45
N PHE A 47 19.56 7.88 8.89
CA PHE A 47 20.21 9.05 8.30
C PHE A 47 19.47 9.65 7.10
N LEU A 48 18.49 8.95 6.54
CA LEU A 48 17.59 9.46 5.51
C LEU A 48 16.57 10.44 6.07
N LEU A 49 16.28 10.38 7.37
CA LEU A 49 15.25 11.16 8.01
C LEU A 49 15.82 12.49 8.51
N ASP A 50 15.08 13.57 8.23
CA ASP A 50 15.46 14.90 8.62
C ASP A 50 14.78 15.31 9.93
N ALA A 51 15.31 14.83 11.04
CA ALA A 51 14.78 15.02 12.39
C ALA A 51 15.04 16.43 12.98
N PRO A 52 14.08 16.98 13.77
CA PRO A 52 12.74 16.50 14.02
C PRO A 52 11.80 16.75 12.82
N ALA A 53 10.73 15.97 12.70
CA ALA A 53 9.69 16.23 11.72
C ALA A 53 9.10 17.63 11.91
N GLY A 54 8.72 18.29 10.83
CA GLY A 54 8.14 19.63 10.87
C GLY A 54 9.14 20.78 11.11
N LYS A 55 10.43 20.53 11.33
CA LYS A 55 11.43 21.61 11.59
C LYS A 55 11.55 22.63 10.45
N HIS A 56 11.16 22.27 9.25
CA HIS A 56 11.12 23.17 8.07
C HIS A 56 9.73 23.78 7.83
N GLY A 57 8.83 23.72 8.83
CA GLY A 57 7.45 24.17 8.71
C GLY A 57 6.54 23.13 8.10
N PHE A 58 5.28 23.52 7.85
CA PHE A 58 4.26 22.64 7.32
C PHE A 58 4.58 22.13 5.92
N VAL A 59 4.27 20.86 5.67
CA VAL A 59 4.28 20.29 4.32
C VAL A 59 3.24 21.01 3.47
N LYS A 60 3.61 21.33 2.23
CA LYS A 60 2.77 22.05 1.28
C LYS A 60 2.80 21.40 -0.10
N VAL A 61 1.84 21.74 -0.94
CA VAL A 61 1.87 21.41 -2.37
C VAL A 61 2.66 22.44 -3.13
N GLN A 62 3.66 21.99 -3.88
CA GLN A 62 4.48 22.85 -4.74
C GLN A 62 4.77 22.12 -6.05
N ASN A 63 4.41 22.74 -7.18
CA ASN A 63 4.61 22.17 -8.52
C ASN A 63 3.99 20.78 -8.72
N GLY A 64 2.85 20.53 -8.07
CA GLY A 64 2.15 19.23 -8.15
C GLY A 64 2.72 18.14 -7.26
N HIS A 65 3.59 18.48 -6.32
CA HIS A 65 4.26 17.53 -5.41
C HIS A 65 4.26 18.02 -3.98
N LEU A 66 4.60 17.12 -3.06
CA LEU A 66 4.82 17.46 -1.65
C LEU A 66 6.17 18.15 -1.47
N ALA A 67 6.19 19.24 -0.71
CA ALA A 67 7.38 19.96 -0.33
C ALA A 67 7.31 20.39 1.13
N THR A 68 8.46 20.48 1.79
CA THR A 68 8.60 21.08 3.11
C THR A 68 8.26 22.59 3.09
N GLY A 69 8.07 23.20 4.23
CA GLY A 69 7.74 24.63 4.33
C GLY A 69 8.75 25.53 3.65
N ASP A 70 10.04 25.19 3.65
CA ASP A 70 11.13 25.89 2.96
C ASP A 70 11.23 25.54 1.45
N GLY A 71 10.38 24.63 0.96
CA GLY A 71 10.25 24.34 -0.47
C GLY A 71 11.11 23.21 -1.02
N GLN A 72 11.73 22.39 -0.15
CA GLN A 72 12.43 21.20 -0.59
C GLN A 72 11.43 20.07 -0.88
N ARG A 73 11.64 19.31 -1.97
CA ARG A 73 10.82 18.13 -2.27
C ARG A 73 10.90 17.13 -1.12
N ILE A 74 9.75 16.66 -0.65
CA ILE A 74 9.66 15.56 0.29
C ILE A 74 8.89 14.40 -0.32
N ARG A 75 9.31 13.16 -0.01
CA ARG A 75 8.56 11.94 -0.28
C ARG A 75 8.30 11.22 1.02
N PHE A 76 7.18 10.53 1.12
CA PHE A 76 6.84 9.73 2.29
C PHE A 76 7.01 8.23 1.99
N TRP A 77 7.87 7.58 2.78
CA TRP A 77 8.00 6.14 2.87
C TRP A 77 7.43 5.73 4.20
N GLY A 78 6.18 5.34 4.18
CA GLY A 78 5.36 5.23 5.38
C GLY A 78 4.90 3.82 5.69
N VAL A 79 4.29 3.70 6.86
CA VAL A 79 3.55 2.52 7.30
C VAL A 79 2.23 2.94 7.93
N ASN A 80 1.25 2.05 7.86
CA ASN A 80 0.03 2.17 8.64
C ASN A 80 0.24 1.56 10.02
N ILE A 81 -0.06 2.33 11.07
CA ILE A 81 -0.14 1.81 12.44
C ILE A 81 -1.60 1.46 12.72
N THR A 82 -1.87 0.18 12.73
CA THR A 82 -3.20 -0.37 13.04
C THR A 82 -3.05 -1.84 13.42
N ASP A 83 -4.07 -2.38 14.07
CA ASP A 83 -4.21 -3.80 14.33
C ASP A 83 -5.43 -4.32 13.56
N TRP A 84 -5.16 -4.96 12.44
CA TRP A 84 -6.19 -5.67 11.69
C TRP A 84 -6.67 -6.91 12.43
N SER A 85 -5.74 -7.63 13.06
CA SER A 85 -6.06 -8.81 13.84
C SER A 85 -6.75 -8.43 15.16
N LYS A 86 -7.67 -9.20 15.57
CA LYS A 86 -8.62 -8.97 16.64
C LYS A 86 -7.99 -8.71 18.01
N GLY A 87 -7.98 -7.46 18.46
CA GLY A 87 -8.01 -7.13 19.88
C GLY A 87 -6.74 -6.62 20.52
N SER A 88 -5.65 -6.40 19.81
CA SER A 88 -4.48 -5.74 20.36
C SER A 88 -4.61 -4.21 20.30
N ARG A 89 -3.76 -3.51 21.05
CA ARG A 89 -3.73 -2.06 21.10
C ARG A 89 -2.97 -1.54 19.88
N GLN A 90 -3.52 -0.58 19.15
CA GLN A 90 -2.84 0.05 18.02
C GLN A 90 -1.68 0.93 18.47
N VAL A 91 -1.83 1.57 19.65
CA VAL A 91 -0.86 2.51 20.18
C VAL A 91 0.02 1.80 21.22
N PRO A 92 1.35 1.85 21.10
CA PRO A 92 2.26 1.22 22.04
C PRO A 92 2.14 1.84 23.44
N SER A 93 2.59 1.11 24.45
CA SER A 93 2.77 1.68 25.78
C SER A 93 3.82 2.80 25.74
N LYS A 94 3.81 3.71 26.72
CA LYS A 94 4.84 4.74 26.79
C LYS A 94 6.26 4.16 26.94
N ASP A 95 6.38 3.02 27.62
CA ASP A 95 7.66 2.33 27.78
C ASP A 95 8.21 1.80 26.45
N ASP A 96 7.32 1.41 25.52
CA ASP A 96 7.67 0.87 24.21
C ASP A 96 7.69 1.94 23.09
N ALA A 97 7.06 3.09 23.29
CA ALA A 97 6.86 4.10 22.25
C ALA A 97 8.18 4.61 21.65
N ALA A 98 9.16 4.94 22.51
CA ALA A 98 10.48 5.39 22.06
C ALA A 98 11.23 4.30 21.27
N PHE A 99 11.06 3.04 21.66
CA PHE A 99 11.62 1.88 20.98
C PHE A 99 11.01 1.69 19.58
N TRP A 100 9.70 1.73 19.47
CA TRP A 100 9.03 1.54 18.17
C TRP A 100 9.29 2.70 17.22
N ALA A 101 9.30 3.95 17.72
CA ALA A 101 9.67 5.09 16.90
C ALA A 101 11.12 5.00 16.38
N ALA A 102 12.07 4.54 17.23
CA ALA A 102 13.46 4.30 16.81
C ALA A 102 13.57 3.14 15.81
N THR A 103 12.75 2.09 15.97
CA THR A 103 12.71 0.96 15.06
C THR A 103 12.22 1.40 13.68
N LEU A 104 11.14 2.16 13.60
CA LEU A 104 10.62 2.70 12.34
C LEU A 104 11.66 3.58 11.65
N ALA A 105 12.29 4.52 12.38
CA ALA A 105 13.35 5.37 11.84
C ALA A 105 14.52 4.56 11.27
N ARG A 106 14.95 3.50 11.97
CA ARG A 106 16.05 2.64 11.53
C ARG A 106 15.79 1.95 10.20
N PHE A 107 14.54 1.64 9.89
CA PHE A 107 14.12 1.09 8.59
C PHE A 107 13.75 2.16 7.56
N GLY A 108 14.00 3.45 7.85
CA GLY A 108 13.80 4.57 6.93
C GLY A 108 12.35 5.03 6.80
N VAL A 109 11.47 4.62 7.70
CA VAL A 109 10.09 5.11 7.75
C VAL A 109 10.10 6.56 8.19
N ASN A 110 9.60 7.47 7.36
CA ASN A 110 9.52 8.91 7.63
C ASN A 110 8.09 9.44 7.74
N SER A 111 7.08 8.57 7.65
CA SER A 111 5.68 8.92 7.91
C SER A 111 4.90 7.74 8.48
N VAL A 112 3.97 8.01 9.37
CA VAL A 112 3.03 7.03 9.95
C VAL A 112 1.61 7.50 9.69
N ARG A 113 0.79 6.62 9.10
CA ARG A 113 -0.65 6.81 8.96
C ARG A 113 -1.36 6.08 10.10
N PHE A 114 -2.06 6.84 10.94
CA PHE A 114 -2.87 6.29 12.02
C PHE A 114 -4.29 5.99 11.53
N GLN A 115 -4.61 4.70 11.44
CA GLN A 115 -5.90 4.22 10.99
C GLN A 115 -6.68 3.60 12.15
N PHE A 116 -8.02 3.63 12.11
CA PHE A 116 -8.90 3.09 13.14
C PHE A 116 -8.79 3.74 14.54
N LEU A 117 -8.23 4.94 14.67
CA LEU A 117 -8.27 5.68 15.94
C LEU A 117 -9.71 6.00 16.39
N ASP A 118 -10.66 5.98 15.49
CA ASP A 118 -12.09 6.18 15.71
C ASP A 118 -12.84 4.94 16.25
N LEU A 119 -12.11 3.90 16.64
CA LEU A 119 -12.67 2.74 17.35
C LEU A 119 -12.69 2.95 18.86
N GLU A 120 -13.51 2.12 19.56
CA GLU A 120 -13.48 2.06 21.02
C GLU A 120 -12.17 1.42 21.53
N VAL A 121 -11.73 1.91 22.71
CA VAL A 121 -10.60 1.30 23.42
C VAL A 121 -10.83 -0.20 23.66
N PRO A 122 -9.77 -1.04 23.62
CA PRO A 122 -8.35 -0.70 23.51
C PRO A 122 -7.83 -0.50 22.08
N ARG A 123 -8.68 -0.64 21.06
CA ARG A 123 -8.28 -0.61 19.63
C ARG A 123 -8.11 0.80 19.08
N GLY A 124 -8.85 1.77 19.58
CA GLY A 124 -8.80 3.17 19.16
C GLY A 124 -8.84 4.11 20.35
N LEU A 125 -9.27 5.34 20.12
CA LEU A 125 -9.28 6.41 21.12
C LEU A 125 -10.66 6.64 21.76
N ILE A 126 -11.75 6.06 21.24
CA ILE A 126 -13.08 6.31 21.77
C ILE A 126 -13.28 5.60 23.09
N ALA A 127 -13.73 6.34 24.11
CA ALA A 127 -14.02 5.83 25.44
C ALA A 127 -15.16 4.80 25.41
N LYS A 128 -14.97 3.66 26.08
CA LYS A 128 -15.91 2.56 26.12
C LYS A 128 -16.97 2.75 27.22
N GLY A 129 -18.18 2.27 26.95
CA GLY A 129 -19.21 2.12 27.98
C GLY A 129 -20.08 3.34 28.24
N ALA A 130 -19.90 4.45 27.51
CA ALA A 130 -20.70 5.66 27.62
C ALA A 130 -22.07 5.56 26.89
N GLY A 131 -22.30 4.49 26.13
CA GLY A 131 -23.48 4.32 25.28
C GLY A 131 -23.50 5.25 24.07
N ASN A 132 -22.41 5.96 23.82
CA ASN A 132 -22.16 6.82 22.66
C ASN A 132 -20.67 6.84 22.34
N THR A 133 -20.32 7.41 21.18
CA THR A 133 -18.93 7.46 20.66
C THR A 133 -18.35 8.88 20.67
N ARG A 134 -18.80 9.75 21.61
CA ARG A 134 -18.53 11.19 21.59
C ARG A 134 -17.37 11.65 22.49
N SER A 135 -16.72 10.73 23.19
CA SER A 135 -15.62 11.08 24.11
C SER A 135 -14.39 10.26 23.77
N LEU A 136 -13.22 10.90 23.81
CA LEU A 136 -11.93 10.21 23.73
C LEU A 136 -11.52 9.68 25.10
N ASP A 137 -10.88 8.52 25.12
CA ASP A 137 -10.30 7.93 26.31
C ASP A 137 -8.99 8.66 26.68
N PRO A 138 -8.89 9.24 27.88
CA PRO A 138 -7.73 10.07 28.22
C PRO A 138 -6.42 9.27 28.35
N GLU A 139 -6.49 7.99 28.73
CA GLU A 139 -5.28 7.15 28.83
C GLU A 139 -4.74 6.79 27.45
N GLN A 140 -5.62 6.42 26.52
CA GLN A 140 -5.20 6.10 25.17
C GLN A 140 -4.72 7.35 24.41
N LEU A 141 -5.38 8.48 24.61
CA LEU A 141 -4.96 9.77 24.02
C LEU A 141 -3.55 10.18 24.53
N ASP A 142 -3.29 10.02 25.84
CA ASP A 142 -1.98 10.32 26.41
C ASP A 142 -0.87 9.37 25.90
N ARG A 143 -1.20 8.13 25.57
CA ARG A 143 -0.26 7.20 24.90
C ARG A 143 0.01 7.62 23.46
N GLU A 144 -1.06 7.97 22.72
CA GLU A 144 -0.95 8.50 21.36
C GLU A 144 -0.08 9.75 21.30
N ASP A 145 -0.36 10.72 22.17
CA ASP A 145 0.41 11.95 22.31
C ASP A 145 1.90 11.68 22.51
N TYR A 146 2.21 10.74 23.42
CA TYR A 146 3.59 10.38 23.71
C TYR A 146 4.28 9.68 22.53
N PHE A 147 3.56 8.78 21.86
CA PHE A 147 4.09 8.08 20.69
C PHE A 147 4.36 9.04 19.53
N ILE A 148 3.44 9.97 19.27
CA ILE A 148 3.61 11.02 18.26
C ILE A 148 4.83 11.87 18.56
N ALA A 149 5.02 12.30 19.81
CA ALA A 149 6.20 13.08 20.20
C ALA A 149 7.51 12.29 19.99
N GLU A 150 7.51 10.97 20.19
CA GLU A 150 8.67 10.12 19.93
C GLU A 150 8.93 9.91 18.42
N LEU A 151 7.87 9.86 17.60
CA LEU A 151 7.97 9.82 16.13
C LEU A 151 8.54 11.14 15.59
N GLU A 152 7.97 12.27 16.02
CA GLU A 152 8.41 13.61 15.61
C GLU A 152 9.91 13.84 15.88
N LYS A 153 10.40 13.51 17.09
CA LYS A 153 11.82 13.61 17.46
C LYS A 153 12.76 12.90 16.48
N ARG A 154 12.26 11.90 15.74
CA ARG A 154 13.03 11.07 14.81
C ARG A 154 12.82 11.43 13.35
N GLY A 155 12.07 12.49 13.06
CA GLY A 155 11.79 12.94 11.69
C GLY A 155 10.68 12.17 11.00
N ILE A 156 9.76 11.58 11.78
CA ILE A 156 8.62 10.82 11.27
C ILE A 156 7.37 11.69 11.33
N TYR A 157 6.78 11.95 10.18
CA TYR A 157 5.56 12.75 10.01
C TYR A 157 4.30 11.92 10.28
N ILE A 158 3.21 12.60 10.55
CA ILE A 158 1.92 12.02 10.94
C ILE A 158 0.87 12.25 9.85
N ASP A 159 0.10 11.20 9.57
CA ASP A 159 -1.13 11.22 8.79
C ASP A 159 -2.28 10.70 9.66
N PHE A 160 -3.27 11.54 9.94
CA PHE A 160 -4.46 11.17 10.71
C PHE A 160 -5.63 10.83 9.82
N ASN A 161 -6.15 9.61 9.91
CA ASN A 161 -7.41 9.24 9.29
C ASN A 161 -8.59 9.43 10.28
N LEU A 162 -9.53 10.32 9.95
CA LEU A 162 -10.59 10.76 10.87
C LEU A 162 -11.79 9.80 10.95
N LEU A 163 -12.14 9.13 9.85
CA LEU A 163 -13.28 8.20 9.83
C LEU A 163 -12.92 6.91 9.09
N VAL A 164 -12.79 5.82 9.83
CA VAL A 164 -12.50 4.48 9.27
C VAL A 164 -13.57 3.49 9.68
N GLY A 165 -13.75 3.33 11.00
CA GLY A 165 -14.51 2.23 11.54
C GLY A 165 -15.44 2.57 12.68
N ARG A 166 -15.70 3.85 12.95
CA ARG A 166 -16.46 4.34 14.11
C ARG A 166 -17.77 3.59 14.31
N PRO A 167 -17.96 2.93 15.46
CA PRO A 167 -19.15 2.15 15.75
C PRO A 167 -20.26 3.04 16.32
N PHE A 168 -20.87 3.89 15.48
CA PHE A 168 -21.94 4.78 15.89
C PHE A 168 -23.04 4.06 16.67
N GLN A 169 -23.55 4.70 17.73
CA GLN A 169 -24.50 4.13 18.68
C GLN A 169 -25.78 4.98 18.78
N GLU A 170 -26.84 4.40 19.36
CA GLU A 170 -28.09 5.12 19.58
C GLU A 170 -27.91 6.36 20.48
N GLY A 171 -27.01 6.27 21.48
CA GLY A 171 -26.67 7.39 22.37
C GLY A 171 -25.94 8.54 21.67
N ASP A 172 -25.47 8.35 20.44
CA ASP A 172 -24.96 9.42 19.58
C ASP A 172 -26.10 10.30 19.01
N GLY A 173 -27.36 9.89 19.19
CA GLY A 173 -28.52 10.49 18.53
C GLY A 173 -28.63 10.12 17.06
N VAL A 174 -28.05 8.97 16.68
CA VAL A 174 -28.09 8.42 15.32
C VAL A 174 -29.29 7.49 15.18
N GLN A 175 -30.11 7.73 14.18
CA GLN A 175 -31.26 6.89 13.89
C GLN A 175 -30.81 5.54 13.33
N ASP A 176 -31.48 4.45 13.77
CA ASP A 176 -31.19 3.09 13.30
C ASP A 176 -29.70 2.69 13.34
N ALA A 177 -28.96 3.18 14.34
CA ALA A 177 -27.52 3.01 14.47
C ALA A 177 -27.02 1.56 14.28
N LYS A 178 -27.79 0.57 14.76
CA LYS A 178 -27.48 -0.86 14.64
C LYS A 178 -27.48 -1.39 13.21
N LEU A 179 -28.12 -0.68 12.28
CA LEU A 179 -28.19 -1.05 10.87
C LEU A 179 -27.06 -0.41 10.04
N LEU A 180 -26.33 0.54 10.63
CA LEU A 180 -25.21 1.18 9.95
C LEU A 180 -24.03 0.20 9.80
N ARG A 181 -23.39 0.25 8.65
CA ARG A 181 -22.11 -0.41 8.45
C ARG A 181 -21.02 0.31 9.24
N GLN A 182 -19.90 -0.36 9.46
CA GLN A 182 -18.70 0.21 10.07
C GLN A 182 -18.36 1.58 9.43
N GLY A 183 -18.14 2.62 10.26
CA GLY A 183 -17.93 3.99 9.77
C GLY A 183 -19.15 4.62 9.09
N ALA A 184 -20.32 3.98 9.12
CA ALA A 184 -21.53 4.41 8.40
C ALA A 184 -21.28 4.65 6.89
N LYS A 185 -20.41 3.82 6.25
CA LYS A 185 -20.02 3.98 4.84
C LYS A 185 -21.24 4.22 3.93
N GLY A 186 -21.14 5.21 3.08
CA GLY A 186 -22.22 5.72 2.22
C GLY A 186 -23.18 6.67 2.94
N THR A 187 -23.71 6.29 4.10
CA THR A 187 -24.68 7.12 4.86
C THR A 187 -24.04 8.36 5.48
N SER A 188 -22.76 8.26 5.86
CA SER A 188 -21.97 9.35 6.44
C SER A 188 -21.77 10.56 5.51
N PHE A 189 -22.10 10.46 4.23
CA PHE A 189 -22.03 11.57 3.28
C PHE A 189 -23.22 12.53 3.38
N PHE A 190 -24.38 12.07 3.87
CA PHE A 190 -25.61 12.86 3.74
C PHE A 190 -26.40 13.05 5.03
N ASP A 191 -26.29 12.14 6.01
CA ASP A 191 -26.99 12.32 7.28
C ASP A 191 -26.34 13.43 8.12
N ALA A 192 -27.11 14.46 8.42
CA ALA A 192 -26.62 15.65 9.13
C ALA A 192 -26.08 15.34 10.53
N ARG A 193 -26.63 14.32 11.22
CA ARG A 193 -26.13 13.92 12.53
C ARG A 193 -24.77 13.23 12.43
N LEU A 194 -24.62 12.32 11.47
CA LEU A 194 -23.33 11.64 11.22
C LEU A 194 -22.25 12.65 10.83
N ILE A 195 -22.54 13.63 9.98
CA ILE A 195 -21.60 14.70 9.62
C ILE A 195 -21.21 15.53 10.85
N THR A 196 -22.18 15.88 11.70
CA THR A 196 -21.90 16.59 12.96
C THR A 196 -20.97 15.80 13.85
N LEU A 197 -21.20 14.49 14.01
CA LEU A 197 -20.35 13.61 14.84
C LEU A 197 -18.95 13.47 14.30
N GLN A 198 -18.77 13.47 12.98
CA GLN A 198 -17.44 13.48 12.35
C GLN A 198 -16.69 14.79 12.66
N LYS A 199 -17.37 15.92 12.55
CA LYS A 199 -16.82 17.24 12.92
C LYS A 199 -16.47 17.34 14.40
N GLU A 200 -17.35 16.82 15.30
CA GLU A 200 -17.08 16.75 16.75
C GLU A 200 -15.80 15.95 17.04
N TYR A 201 -15.61 14.79 16.38
CA TYR A 201 -14.42 13.96 16.55
C TYR A 201 -13.16 14.66 16.01
N ALA A 202 -13.23 15.21 14.79
CA ALA A 202 -12.13 15.98 14.21
C ALA A 202 -11.70 17.14 15.12
N GLN A 203 -12.66 17.87 15.71
CA GLN A 203 -12.37 18.94 16.66
C GLN A 203 -11.67 18.42 17.92
N GLN A 204 -12.17 17.34 18.53
CA GLN A 204 -11.60 16.79 19.75
C GLN A 204 -10.16 16.31 19.52
N LEU A 205 -9.91 15.63 18.42
CA LEU A 205 -8.57 15.13 18.11
C LEU A 205 -7.63 16.26 17.68
N LEU A 206 -7.98 17.03 16.64
CA LEU A 206 -7.05 17.97 16.02
C LEU A 206 -6.82 19.23 16.85
N SER A 207 -7.80 19.68 17.67
CA SER A 207 -7.62 20.84 18.55
C SER A 207 -7.04 20.47 19.93
N HIS A 208 -6.81 19.20 20.18
CA HIS A 208 -6.13 18.74 21.39
C HIS A 208 -4.70 19.27 21.45
N VAL A 209 -4.25 19.66 22.63
CA VAL A 209 -2.87 20.06 22.87
C VAL A 209 -2.10 18.85 23.36
N ASN A 210 -1.22 18.33 22.53
CA ASN A 210 -0.31 17.27 22.92
C ASN A 210 0.60 17.76 24.06
N PRO A 211 0.56 17.14 25.27
CA PRO A 211 1.32 17.61 26.42
C PRO A 211 2.84 17.44 26.29
N TYR A 212 3.31 16.67 25.30
CA TYR A 212 4.73 16.40 25.06
C TYR A 212 5.36 17.34 24.03
N THR A 213 4.65 17.61 22.92
CA THR A 213 5.09 18.58 21.90
C THR A 213 4.70 20.02 22.24
N LYS A 214 3.74 20.22 23.14
CA LYS A 214 3.15 21.53 23.54
C LYS A 214 2.38 22.22 22.42
N SER A 215 2.07 21.53 21.35
CA SER A 215 1.31 22.01 20.20
C SER A 215 -0.07 21.35 20.12
N LYS A 216 -1.05 22.06 19.54
CA LYS A 216 -2.24 21.42 19.00
C LYS A 216 -1.85 20.70 17.72
N TYR A 217 -2.53 19.61 17.40
CA TYR A 217 -2.29 18.92 16.13
C TYR A 217 -2.60 19.80 14.90
N THR A 218 -3.52 20.77 15.03
CA THR A 218 -3.74 21.79 13.99
C THR A 218 -2.55 22.70 13.73
N ASP A 219 -1.68 22.90 14.71
CA ASP A 219 -0.54 23.83 14.70
C ASP A 219 0.80 23.11 14.66
N ASP A 220 0.80 21.78 14.66
CA ASP A 220 1.99 20.96 14.68
C ASP A 220 2.46 20.65 13.24
N PRO A 221 3.62 21.14 12.79
CA PRO A 221 4.12 20.89 11.45
C PRO A 221 4.50 19.43 11.18
N ALA A 222 4.63 18.59 12.22
CA ALA A 222 4.84 17.16 12.06
C ALA A 222 3.56 16.44 11.57
N VAL A 223 2.37 17.02 11.82
CA VAL A 223 1.11 16.52 11.27
C VAL A 223 0.99 16.99 9.82
N ALA A 224 1.50 16.18 8.90
CA ALA A 224 1.58 16.53 7.48
C ALA A 224 0.23 16.39 6.76
N ILE A 225 -0.55 15.37 7.11
CA ILE A 225 -1.75 14.96 6.41
C ILE A 225 -2.90 14.71 7.39
N VAL A 226 -4.11 15.08 6.96
CA VAL A 226 -5.38 14.70 7.59
C VAL A 226 -6.26 14.09 6.50
N GLU A 227 -6.66 12.85 6.66
CA GLU A 227 -7.57 12.14 5.78
C GLU A 227 -8.99 12.17 6.34
N ILE A 228 -9.97 12.57 5.52
CA ILE A 228 -11.36 12.76 5.96
C ILE A 228 -12.01 11.42 6.28
N ASN A 229 -11.94 10.46 5.33
CA ASN A 229 -12.43 9.11 5.58
C ASN A 229 -11.70 8.05 4.74
N ASN A 230 -11.76 6.81 5.21
CA ASN A 230 -11.11 5.67 4.57
C ASN A 230 -12.06 4.95 3.62
N GLU A 231 -11.67 4.79 2.34
CA GLU A 231 -12.33 3.93 1.33
C GLU A 231 -13.86 4.06 1.36
N ASN A 232 -14.37 5.26 1.26
CA ASN A 232 -15.80 5.54 1.38
C ASN A 232 -16.30 6.25 0.14
N ALA A 233 -17.41 5.76 -0.41
CA ALA A 233 -18.07 6.35 -1.56
C ALA A 233 -19.56 6.04 -1.56
N ILE A 234 -20.32 6.88 -2.27
CA ILE A 234 -21.73 6.68 -2.54
C ILE A 234 -22.00 6.84 -4.03
N ASN A 235 -22.70 5.89 -4.65
CA ASN A 235 -22.91 5.85 -6.08
C ASN A 235 -24.33 5.40 -6.44
N VAL A 236 -24.66 5.51 -7.71
CA VAL A 236 -25.94 5.03 -8.26
C VAL A 236 -26.19 3.57 -7.86
N GLY A 237 -27.41 3.33 -7.34
CA GLY A 237 -27.80 2.04 -6.79
C GLY A 237 -27.33 1.81 -5.36
N PHE A 238 -26.91 2.85 -4.65
CA PHE A 238 -26.68 2.78 -3.21
C PHE A 238 -27.93 2.33 -2.48
N HIS A 239 -27.76 1.38 -1.59
CA HIS A 239 -28.83 0.84 -0.76
C HIS A 239 -28.67 1.37 0.67
N ALA A 240 -29.56 2.26 1.07
CA ALA A 240 -29.53 2.82 2.41
C ALA A 240 -29.85 1.75 3.47
N PRO A 241 -29.29 1.85 4.67
CA PRO A 241 -29.40 0.80 5.69
C PRO A 241 -30.81 0.68 6.28
N SER A 242 -31.66 1.70 6.14
CA SER A 242 -33.05 1.67 6.62
C SER A 242 -33.96 2.60 5.84
N PRO A 243 -35.31 2.46 5.96
CA PRO A 243 -36.28 3.36 5.35
C PRO A 243 -36.12 4.82 5.76
N PHE A 244 -35.57 5.11 6.93
CA PHE A 244 -35.28 6.46 7.39
C PHE A 244 -34.25 7.11 6.42
N TYR A 245 -33.15 6.49 6.22
CA TYR A 245 -32.06 6.99 5.34
C TYR A 245 -32.45 6.98 3.86
N ASP A 246 -33.27 6.00 3.41
CA ASP A 246 -33.82 5.99 2.05
C ASP A 246 -34.68 7.23 1.82
N ASN A 247 -35.56 7.60 2.79
CA ASN A 247 -36.43 8.77 2.68
C ASN A 247 -35.63 10.09 2.70
N GLU A 248 -34.61 10.17 3.52
CA GLU A 248 -33.70 11.33 3.58
C GLU A 248 -33.00 11.53 2.24
N LEU A 249 -32.31 10.50 1.74
CA LEU A 249 -31.57 10.53 0.46
C LEU A 249 -32.50 10.84 -0.72
N ALA A 250 -33.68 10.22 -0.77
CA ALA A 250 -34.69 10.52 -1.79
C ALA A 250 -35.19 11.96 -1.72
N SER A 251 -35.31 12.52 -0.51
CA SER A 251 -35.66 13.92 -0.29
C SER A 251 -34.58 14.86 -0.83
N MET A 252 -33.33 14.57 -0.52
CA MET A 252 -32.18 15.34 -1.01
C MET A 252 -32.09 15.28 -2.54
N TYR A 253 -32.25 14.10 -3.15
CA TYR A 253 -32.26 13.96 -4.60
C TYR A 253 -33.33 14.82 -5.26
N ASN A 254 -34.55 14.80 -4.74
CA ASN A 254 -35.62 15.60 -5.30
C ASN A 254 -35.40 17.10 -5.07
N GLY A 255 -34.84 17.52 -3.94
CA GLY A 255 -34.39 18.89 -3.71
C GLY A 255 -33.32 19.31 -4.72
N TRP A 256 -32.34 18.45 -4.97
CA TRP A 256 -31.29 18.67 -5.96
C TRP A 256 -31.87 18.77 -7.39
N LEU A 257 -32.83 17.91 -7.78
CA LEU A 257 -33.50 17.99 -9.07
C LEU A 257 -34.20 19.34 -9.26
N MET A 258 -34.90 19.85 -8.23
CA MET A 258 -35.60 21.14 -8.31
C MET A 258 -34.61 22.32 -8.46
N LYS A 259 -33.40 22.18 -7.97
CA LYS A 259 -32.34 23.21 -8.06
C LYS A 259 -31.58 23.16 -9.40
N HIS A 260 -31.33 21.95 -9.93
CA HIS A 260 -30.40 21.72 -11.04
C HIS A 260 -31.10 21.35 -12.36
N ARG A 261 -32.41 21.15 -12.38
CA ARG A 261 -33.18 20.75 -13.56
C ARG A 261 -34.39 21.68 -13.78
N SER A 262 -34.72 21.89 -15.04
CA SER A 262 -35.94 22.60 -15.38
C SER A 262 -37.20 21.79 -14.98
N GLN A 263 -38.33 22.45 -14.81
CA GLN A 263 -39.61 21.78 -14.52
C GLN A 263 -39.95 20.71 -15.57
N GLN A 264 -39.66 20.98 -16.85
CA GLN A 264 -39.89 20.05 -17.95
C GLN A 264 -39.00 18.79 -17.81
N GLN A 265 -37.71 18.94 -17.43
CA GLN A 265 -36.81 17.80 -17.19
C GLN A 265 -37.27 16.98 -15.99
N VAL A 266 -37.69 17.61 -14.90
CA VAL A 266 -38.22 16.88 -13.73
C VAL A 266 -39.53 16.15 -14.06
N ALA A 267 -40.43 16.76 -14.85
CA ALA A 267 -41.63 16.09 -15.33
C ALA A 267 -41.31 14.87 -16.22
N ALA A 268 -40.32 14.99 -17.10
CA ALA A 268 -39.84 13.87 -17.92
C ALA A 268 -39.28 12.73 -17.05
N LEU A 269 -38.48 13.03 -16.04
CA LEU A 269 -37.94 12.04 -15.09
C LEU A 269 -39.06 11.32 -14.31
N ARG A 270 -40.12 12.02 -13.88
CA ARG A 270 -41.31 11.43 -13.25
C ARG A 270 -42.02 10.48 -14.21
N SER A 271 -42.22 10.89 -15.45
CA SER A 271 -42.83 10.05 -16.49
C SER A 271 -42.03 8.79 -16.74
N ILE A 272 -40.68 8.89 -16.90
CA ILE A 272 -39.77 7.77 -17.04
C ILE A 272 -39.82 6.83 -15.84
N ALA A 273 -39.96 7.37 -14.64
CA ALA A 273 -40.07 6.61 -13.40
C ALA A 273 -41.45 5.98 -13.19
N GLY A 274 -42.45 6.32 -14.03
CA GLY A 274 -43.84 5.84 -13.90
C GLY A 274 -44.58 6.35 -12.67
N VAL A 275 -44.23 7.56 -12.18
CA VAL A 275 -44.83 8.15 -10.98
C VAL A 275 -45.72 9.36 -11.35
N ALA A 276 -46.67 9.71 -10.45
CA ALA A 276 -47.58 10.83 -10.65
C ALA A 276 -46.82 12.17 -10.76
N THR A 277 -47.42 13.15 -11.42
CA THR A 277 -46.81 14.46 -11.72
C THR A 277 -46.35 15.23 -10.48
N ALA A 278 -46.97 15.03 -9.32
CA ALA A 278 -46.60 15.66 -8.05
C ALA A 278 -45.69 14.74 -7.17
N ALA A 279 -45.47 13.50 -7.56
CA ALA A 279 -44.69 12.57 -6.75
C ALA A 279 -43.17 12.84 -6.83
N ARG A 280 -42.43 12.35 -5.85
CA ARG A 280 -40.98 12.33 -5.88
C ARG A 280 -40.49 11.38 -6.96
N VAL A 281 -39.40 11.72 -7.64
CA VAL A 281 -38.66 10.78 -8.50
C VAL A 281 -37.95 9.81 -7.56
N PRO A 282 -38.22 8.49 -7.62
CA PRO A 282 -37.53 7.51 -6.77
C PRO A 282 -36.08 7.33 -7.23
N LEU A 283 -35.18 6.99 -6.30
CA LEU A 283 -33.81 6.59 -6.62
C LEU A 283 -33.78 5.19 -7.28
N LEU A 284 -32.73 4.91 -8.04
CA LEU A 284 -32.45 3.60 -8.60
C LEU A 284 -31.96 2.66 -7.49
N ALA A 285 -32.72 1.61 -7.23
CA ALA A 285 -32.52 0.75 -6.05
C ALA A 285 -31.32 -0.22 -6.16
N SER A 286 -30.69 -0.32 -7.34
CA SER A 286 -29.53 -1.20 -7.53
C SER A 286 -28.75 -0.86 -8.81
N LYS A 287 -27.47 -1.29 -8.88
CA LYS A 287 -26.67 -1.21 -10.11
C LYS A 287 -27.36 -1.89 -11.30
N THR A 288 -28.04 -3.02 -11.08
CA THR A 288 -28.80 -3.72 -12.13
C THR A 288 -29.94 -2.88 -12.68
N GLN A 289 -30.64 -2.14 -11.81
CA GLN A 289 -31.68 -1.20 -12.23
C GLN A 289 -31.07 0.01 -12.94
N ALA A 290 -29.96 0.52 -12.43
CA ALA A 290 -29.24 1.61 -13.06
C ALA A 290 -28.74 1.29 -14.47
N ALA A 291 -28.20 0.10 -14.69
CA ALA A 291 -27.75 -0.35 -16.00
C ALA A 291 -28.87 -0.49 -17.04
N LYS A 292 -30.13 -0.62 -16.61
CA LYS A 292 -31.34 -0.70 -17.46
C LYS A 292 -32.11 0.60 -17.55
N ALA A 293 -31.73 1.61 -16.77
CA ALA A 293 -32.43 2.88 -16.74
C ALA A 293 -32.21 3.67 -18.04
N PRO A 294 -33.21 4.44 -18.49
CA PRO A 294 -32.98 5.39 -19.57
C PRO A 294 -31.87 6.39 -19.20
N PRO A 295 -31.01 6.79 -20.18
CA PRO A 295 -29.86 7.63 -19.94
C PRO A 295 -30.15 8.89 -19.12
N ALA A 296 -31.23 9.61 -19.44
CA ALA A 296 -31.62 10.82 -18.70
C ALA A 296 -31.80 10.59 -17.21
N ARG A 297 -32.33 9.43 -16.80
CA ARG A 297 -32.53 9.07 -15.40
C ARG A 297 -31.22 8.67 -14.73
N PHE A 298 -30.43 7.83 -15.42
CA PHE A 298 -29.12 7.38 -14.92
C PHE A 298 -28.19 8.58 -14.66
N TYR A 299 -28.00 9.44 -15.67
CA TYR A 299 -27.08 10.58 -15.53
C TYR A 299 -27.55 11.62 -14.54
N ALA A 300 -28.86 11.87 -14.38
CA ALA A 300 -29.36 12.78 -13.37
C ALA A 300 -29.03 12.28 -11.95
N GLU A 301 -29.10 10.99 -11.71
CA GLU A 301 -28.77 10.37 -10.44
C GLU A 301 -27.26 10.27 -10.22
N ALA A 302 -26.48 9.92 -11.25
CA ALA A 302 -25.02 9.88 -11.20
C ALA A 302 -24.42 11.26 -10.85
N GLU A 303 -24.93 12.32 -11.49
CA GLU A 303 -24.54 13.70 -11.19
C GLU A 303 -24.90 14.11 -9.76
N PHE A 304 -26.09 13.74 -9.28
CA PHE A 304 -26.49 13.97 -7.89
C PHE A 304 -25.51 13.30 -6.90
N TYR A 305 -25.16 12.05 -7.09
CA TYR A 305 -24.25 11.36 -6.19
C TYR A 305 -22.83 11.94 -6.26
N ASN A 306 -22.39 12.38 -7.41
CA ASN A 306 -21.08 13.04 -7.54
C ASN A 306 -21.06 14.38 -6.79
N ASP A 307 -22.10 15.21 -6.98
CA ASP A 307 -22.25 16.48 -6.27
C ASP A 307 -22.33 16.27 -4.76
N LEU A 308 -23.11 15.28 -4.31
CA LEU A 308 -23.25 14.94 -2.89
C LEU A 308 -21.90 14.62 -2.24
N GLN A 309 -21.10 13.79 -2.89
CA GLN A 309 -19.76 13.43 -2.41
C GLN A 309 -18.82 14.65 -2.41
N ARG A 310 -18.78 15.38 -3.51
CA ARG A 310 -17.94 16.58 -3.64
C ARG A 310 -18.28 17.60 -2.55
N ASP A 311 -19.57 17.90 -2.38
CA ASP A 311 -20.02 18.93 -1.43
C ASP A 311 -19.72 18.51 0.02
N TYR A 312 -19.84 17.21 0.35
CA TYR A 312 -19.43 16.68 1.64
C TYR A 312 -17.92 16.83 1.88
N PHE A 313 -17.08 16.44 0.93
CA PHE A 313 -15.63 16.55 1.10
C PHE A 313 -15.18 18.00 1.22
N LEU A 314 -15.76 18.90 0.43
CA LEU A 314 -15.50 20.34 0.54
C LEU A 314 -15.92 20.92 1.89
N ASP A 315 -17.08 20.50 2.43
CA ASP A 315 -17.56 20.93 3.74
C ASP A 315 -16.63 20.43 4.87
N MET A 316 -16.17 19.19 4.78
CA MET A 316 -15.23 18.63 5.76
C MET A 316 -13.85 19.27 5.67
N GLU A 317 -13.33 19.49 4.45
CA GLU A 317 -12.06 20.21 4.24
C GLU A 317 -12.13 21.64 4.79
N GLN A 318 -13.21 22.36 4.46
CA GLN A 318 -13.44 23.71 4.99
C GLN A 318 -13.50 23.72 6.52
N TYR A 319 -14.15 22.70 7.12
CA TYR A 319 -14.20 22.58 8.57
C TYR A 319 -12.80 22.36 9.18
N VAL A 320 -12.02 21.42 8.64
CA VAL A 320 -10.67 21.13 9.11
C VAL A 320 -9.73 22.32 8.93
N LYS A 321 -9.70 22.93 7.74
CA LYS A 321 -8.76 24.01 7.42
C LYS A 321 -9.17 25.38 7.95
N GLN A 322 -10.46 25.74 7.83
CA GLN A 322 -10.90 27.10 8.16
C GLN A 322 -11.49 27.20 9.56
N THR A 323 -12.31 26.22 9.98
CA THR A 323 -12.96 26.27 11.29
C THR A 323 -11.99 25.83 12.40
N LEU A 324 -11.27 24.73 12.21
CA LEU A 324 -10.29 24.26 13.19
C LEU A 324 -8.92 24.93 13.01
N GLY A 325 -8.63 25.52 11.86
CA GLY A 325 -7.37 26.23 11.57
C GLY A 325 -6.20 25.30 11.24
N SER A 326 -6.45 24.03 10.88
CA SER A 326 -5.39 23.10 10.53
C SER A 326 -4.64 23.54 9.27
N LYS A 327 -3.32 23.44 9.32
CA LYS A 327 -2.41 23.75 8.22
C LYS A 327 -1.95 22.51 7.47
N SER A 328 -2.34 21.33 7.94
CA SER A 328 -2.05 20.04 7.29
C SER A 328 -2.71 19.94 5.93
N LEU A 329 -2.13 19.18 5.05
CA LEU A 329 -2.75 18.83 3.76
C LEU A 329 -3.90 17.87 3.97
N VAL A 330 -4.92 17.91 3.09
CA VAL A 330 -6.12 17.10 3.22
C VAL A 330 -6.23 16.09 2.09
N ILE A 331 -6.42 14.82 2.46
CA ILE A 331 -6.90 13.74 1.61
C ILE A 331 -8.41 13.56 1.88
N ALA A 332 -9.20 13.41 0.84
CA ALA A 332 -10.63 13.11 0.98
C ALA A 332 -10.84 11.65 1.40
N THR A 333 -10.43 10.76 0.53
CA THR A 333 -10.50 9.30 0.63
C THR A 333 -9.63 8.67 -0.45
N ALA A 334 -9.36 7.37 -0.36
CA ALA A 334 -8.72 6.64 -1.43
C ALA A 334 -9.58 6.55 -2.71
N ASP A 335 -8.94 6.24 -3.82
CA ASP A 335 -9.52 6.17 -5.16
C ASP A 335 -10.56 5.08 -5.38
N HIS A 336 -10.76 4.20 -4.43
CA HIS A 336 -11.74 3.12 -4.55
C HIS A 336 -12.53 2.89 -3.27
N SER A 337 -13.66 2.24 -3.41
CA SER A 337 -14.37 1.60 -2.32
C SER A 337 -14.92 0.26 -2.83
N HIS A 338 -15.16 -0.68 -1.92
CA HIS A 338 -15.54 -2.07 -2.24
C HIS A 338 -16.76 -2.24 -3.18
N ALA A 339 -17.50 -1.18 -3.48
CA ALA A 339 -18.70 -1.24 -4.32
C ALA A 339 -18.66 -0.30 -5.53
N SER A 340 -17.56 0.45 -5.74
CA SER A 340 -17.59 1.58 -6.68
C SER A 340 -16.31 1.69 -7.50
N SER A 341 -16.46 2.13 -8.76
CA SER A 341 -15.34 2.55 -9.61
C SER A 341 -14.63 3.77 -9.00
N GLY A 342 -13.31 3.84 -9.17
CA GLY A 342 -12.50 4.95 -8.69
C GLY A 342 -12.75 6.29 -9.41
N TYR A 343 -13.10 6.29 -10.68
CA TYR A 343 -13.23 7.54 -11.45
C TYR A 343 -14.26 8.54 -10.91
N PRO A 344 -15.46 8.12 -10.49
CA PRO A 344 -16.40 9.05 -9.86
C PRO A 344 -15.88 9.60 -8.53
N ILE A 345 -15.14 8.78 -7.76
CA ILE A 345 -14.50 9.23 -6.52
C ILE A 345 -13.44 10.29 -6.86
N LEU A 346 -12.56 10.02 -7.82
CA LEU A 346 -11.54 10.97 -8.26
C LEU A 346 -12.13 12.29 -8.78
N LEU A 347 -13.25 12.23 -9.52
CA LEU A 347 -13.94 13.46 -9.96
C LEU A 347 -14.42 14.28 -8.76
N ALA A 348 -15.03 13.64 -7.76
CA ALA A 348 -15.52 14.31 -6.56
C ALA A 348 -14.40 14.86 -5.67
N THR A 349 -13.21 14.23 -5.69
CA THR A 349 -12.08 14.57 -4.81
C THR A 349 -10.94 15.32 -5.50
N SER A 350 -11.03 15.56 -6.82
CA SER A 350 -9.96 16.16 -7.64
C SER A 350 -9.49 17.54 -7.17
N THR A 351 -10.31 18.25 -6.40
CA THR A 351 -9.99 19.56 -5.82
C THR A 351 -9.15 19.50 -4.55
N MET A 352 -9.09 18.38 -3.87
CA MET A 352 -8.35 18.20 -2.62
C MET A 352 -6.84 18.41 -2.82
N ASP A 353 -6.11 18.57 -1.72
CA ASP A 353 -4.67 18.83 -1.78
C ASP A 353 -3.89 17.66 -2.38
N ILE A 354 -4.24 16.44 -1.99
CA ILE A 354 -3.56 15.19 -2.36
C ILE A 354 -4.58 14.20 -2.93
N ILE A 355 -4.19 13.49 -3.97
CA ILE A 355 -4.92 12.35 -4.52
C ILE A 355 -4.28 11.08 -3.98
N ASP A 356 -5.11 10.14 -3.55
CA ASP A 356 -4.68 8.92 -2.91
C ASP A 356 -5.22 7.67 -3.58
N GLY A 357 -4.45 6.57 -3.52
CA GLY A 357 -4.83 5.29 -4.09
C GLY A 357 -4.44 4.12 -3.18
N HIS A 358 -5.27 3.09 -3.20
CA HIS A 358 -5.03 1.83 -2.48
C HIS A 358 -4.97 0.66 -3.46
N THR A 359 -4.14 -0.34 -3.17
CA THR A 359 -4.19 -1.64 -3.82
C THR A 359 -3.46 -2.71 -3.01
N TYR A 360 -3.84 -3.96 -3.24
CA TYR A 360 -3.17 -5.14 -2.69
C TYR A 360 -2.94 -6.16 -3.79
N TRP A 361 -1.77 -6.80 -3.78
CA TRP A 361 -1.62 -8.00 -4.61
C TRP A 361 -2.37 -9.15 -3.96
N GLN A 362 -3.67 -9.28 -4.28
CA GLN A 362 -4.62 -10.22 -3.67
C GLN A 362 -5.04 -9.82 -2.25
N HIS A 363 -6.24 -9.29 -2.09
CA HIS A 363 -6.74 -8.86 -0.80
C HIS A 363 -7.17 -10.06 0.06
N PRO A 364 -6.70 -10.21 1.32
CA PRO A 364 -6.95 -11.39 2.15
C PRO A 364 -8.42 -11.64 2.50
N GLU A 365 -9.28 -10.62 2.51
CA GLU A 365 -10.73 -10.80 2.71
C GLU A 365 -11.38 -11.61 1.61
N TYR A 366 -10.81 -11.65 0.42
CA TYR A 366 -11.36 -12.36 -0.72
C TYR A 366 -10.61 -13.64 -1.01
N TYR A 367 -9.30 -13.57 -1.11
CA TYR A 367 -8.41 -14.71 -1.30
C TYR A 367 -6.94 -14.28 -1.22
N VAL A 368 -6.08 -15.19 -0.81
CA VAL A 368 -4.63 -15.10 -1.05
C VAL A 368 -4.22 -16.38 -1.77
N ARG A 369 -3.48 -16.25 -2.86
CA ARG A 369 -2.99 -17.35 -3.67
C ARG A 369 -1.47 -17.31 -3.74
N LYS A 370 -0.86 -18.46 -4.02
CA LYS A 370 0.53 -18.52 -4.46
C LYS A 370 0.63 -17.95 -5.88
N SER A 371 0.84 -16.67 -6.01
CA SER A 371 0.85 -15.98 -7.30
C SER A 371 1.94 -14.93 -7.32
N ALA A 372 2.88 -15.07 -8.27
CA ALA A 372 3.94 -14.12 -8.47
C ALA A 372 3.48 -12.96 -9.38
N MET A 373 3.52 -11.74 -8.85
CA MET A 373 3.15 -10.52 -9.58
C MET A 373 4.05 -10.29 -10.81
N VAL A 374 5.32 -10.70 -10.75
CA VAL A 374 6.25 -10.61 -11.89
C VAL A 374 5.78 -11.39 -13.12
N ASN A 375 4.86 -12.36 -12.96
CA ASN A 375 4.27 -13.11 -14.07
C ASN A 375 3.05 -12.42 -14.68
N ASP A 376 2.48 -11.43 -14.03
CA ASP A 376 1.30 -10.70 -14.48
C ASP A 376 1.48 -9.17 -14.40
N PRO A 377 2.36 -8.61 -15.25
CA PRO A 377 2.68 -7.18 -15.22
C PRO A 377 1.48 -6.27 -15.41
N PHE A 378 0.48 -6.70 -16.19
CA PHE A 378 -0.67 -5.87 -16.54
C PHE A 378 -1.74 -5.79 -15.43
N ASN A 379 -1.67 -6.68 -14.46
CA ASN A 379 -2.47 -6.66 -13.24
C ASN A 379 -1.65 -6.27 -12.01
N SER A 380 -0.39 -5.89 -12.21
CA SER A 380 0.49 -5.54 -11.08
C SER A 380 -0.04 -4.34 -10.30
N MET A 381 0.33 -4.27 -9.03
CA MET A 381 0.02 -3.12 -8.17
C MET A 381 0.49 -1.79 -8.79
N VAL A 382 1.59 -1.79 -9.53
CA VAL A 382 2.09 -0.60 -10.25
C VAL A 382 1.07 -0.09 -11.26
N VAL A 383 0.54 -1.00 -12.10
CA VAL A 383 -0.44 -0.65 -13.13
C VAL A 383 -1.75 -0.21 -12.50
N GLU A 384 -2.21 -0.89 -11.47
CA GLU A 384 -3.44 -0.52 -10.78
C GLU A 384 -3.35 0.87 -10.13
N LEU A 385 -2.28 1.17 -9.41
CA LEU A 385 -2.09 2.46 -8.75
C LEU A 385 -1.92 3.61 -9.74
N SER A 386 -1.31 3.37 -10.90
CA SER A 386 -1.11 4.39 -11.93
C SER A 386 -2.41 4.92 -12.57
N ARG A 387 -3.56 4.27 -12.27
CA ARG A 387 -4.89 4.72 -12.78
C ARG A 387 -5.32 6.06 -12.20
N SER A 388 -4.87 6.42 -10.99
CA SER A 388 -5.51 7.43 -10.12
C SER A 388 -4.75 8.75 -10.05
N ALA A 389 -3.48 8.78 -10.42
CA ALA A 389 -2.65 9.98 -10.34
C ALA A 389 -3.16 11.10 -11.27
N ILE A 390 -3.54 12.25 -10.69
CA ILE A 390 -4.02 13.43 -11.43
C ILE A 390 -2.86 14.40 -11.69
N LYS A 391 -2.79 14.91 -12.92
CA LYS A 391 -1.76 15.88 -13.34
C LYS A 391 -1.80 17.13 -12.47
N GLY A 392 -0.63 17.53 -11.95
CA GLY A 392 -0.48 18.74 -11.13
C GLY A 392 -0.93 18.58 -9.68
N LYS A 393 -1.23 17.35 -9.25
CA LYS A 393 -1.53 17.00 -7.86
C LYS A 393 -0.48 16.04 -7.31
N PRO A 394 -0.09 16.16 -6.03
CA PRO A 394 0.62 15.10 -5.33
C PRO A 394 -0.19 13.81 -5.36
N TYR A 395 0.51 12.70 -5.48
CA TYR A 395 -0.12 11.39 -5.43
C TYR A 395 0.53 10.51 -4.36
N THR A 396 -0.31 9.99 -3.46
CA THR A 396 0.09 9.05 -2.44
C THR A 396 -0.56 7.69 -2.65
N VAL A 397 0.06 6.67 -2.10
CA VAL A 397 -0.47 5.32 -1.97
C VAL A 397 -0.50 5.04 -0.48
N SER A 398 -1.62 5.36 0.17
CA SER A 398 -1.71 5.29 1.63
C SER A 398 -1.99 3.89 2.18
N GLU A 399 -2.36 2.94 1.31
CA GLU A 399 -2.40 1.51 1.66
C GLU A 399 -1.92 0.63 0.50
N VAL A 400 -0.95 -0.23 0.80
CA VAL A 400 -0.47 -1.23 -0.17
C VAL A 400 0.20 -2.39 0.55
N ASN A 401 0.02 -3.60 0.05
CA ASN A 401 0.80 -4.77 0.45
C ASN A 401 0.70 -5.89 -0.60
N ASP A 402 1.67 -6.78 -0.59
CA ASP A 402 1.58 -8.14 -1.09
C ASP A 402 1.42 -9.06 0.14
N PRO A 403 0.19 -9.47 0.49
CA PRO A 403 -0.10 -10.05 1.79
C PRO A 403 0.55 -11.42 2.02
N PHE A 404 0.95 -11.68 3.28
CA PHE A 404 1.25 -13.03 3.73
C PHE A 404 -0.05 -13.87 3.66
N PRO A 405 -0.03 -15.14 3.31
CA PRO A 405 1.13 -16.00 3.18
C PRO A 405 1.59 -16.26 1.71
N ASN A 406 1.42 -15.32 0.79
CA ASN A 406 1.91 -15.50 -0.58
C ASN A 406 3.42 -15.79 -0.58
N ASP A 407 3.82 -16.92 -1.15
CA ASP A 407 5.24 -17.33 -1.21
C ASP A 407 6.12 -16.31 -1.99
N TYR A 408 5.52 -15.46 -2.81
CA TYR A 408 6.22 -14.51 -3.69
C TYR A 408 6.21 -13.06 -3.16
N ALA A 409 5.67 -12.84 -1.97
CA ALA A 409 5.42 -11.49 -1.43
C ALA A 409 6.66 -10.57 -1.32
N GLY A 410 7.87 -11.12 -1.34
CA GLY A 410 9.12 -10.34 -1.40
C GLY A 410 9.33 -9.56 -2.71
N GLU A 411 8.43 -9.66 -3.69
CA GLU A 411 8.51 -8.84 -4.91
C GLU A 411 7.85 -7.46 -4.76
N GLY A 412 6.93 -7.30 -3.79
CA GLY A 412 6.08 -6.11 -3.68
C GLY A 412 6.84 -4.84 -3.33
N ILE A 413 7.59 -4.84 -2.21
CA ILE A 413 8.30 -3.66 -1.71
C ILE A 413 9.29 -3.10 -2.73
N PRO A 414 10.23 -3.88 -3.27
CA PRO A 414 11.22 -3.35 -4.19
C PRO A 414 10.62 -2.94 -5.55
N ALA A 415 9.61 -3.65 -6.04
CA ALA A 415 8.92 -3.26 -7.26
C ALA A 415 8.25 -1.89 -7.12
N LEU A 416 7.51 -1.66 -6.02
CA LEU A 416 6.82 -0.39 -5.80
C LEU A 416 7.79 0.76 -5.47
N ALA A 417 8.88 0.53 -4.76
CA ALA A 417 9.91 1.54 -4.55
C ALA A 417 10.51 2.03 -5.87
N ALA A 418 10.80 1.09 -6.80
CA ALA A 418 11.37 1.38 -8.10
C ALA A 418 10.35 2.08 -9.03
N TYR A 419 9.19 1.46 -9.23
CA TYR A 419 8.18 2.00 -10.15
C TYR A 419 7.45 3.22 -9.60
N GLY A 420 7.29 3.35 -8.28
CA GLY A 420 6.78 4.57 -7.65
C GLY A 420 7.71 5.76 -7.87
N SER A 421 9.03 5.51 -7.90
CA SER A 421 10.02 6.54 -8.29
C SER A 421 9.91 6.89 -9.78
N LEU A 422 9.76 5.90 -10.68
CA LEU A 422 9.54 6.12 -12.12
C LEU A 422 8.26 6.93 -12.37
N GLN A 423 7.20 6.63 -11.63
CA GLN A 423 5.90 7.32 -11.68
C GLN A 423 5.88 8.66 -10.94
N ASP A 424 6.99 9.05 -10.31
CA ASP A 424 7.15 10.29 -9.52
C ASP A 424 6.09 10.48 -8.42
N TRP A 425 5.71 9.39 -7.73
CA TRP A 425 4.78 9.43 -6.60
C TRP A 425 5.38 10.15 -5.40
N ASP A 426 4.51 10.69 -4.53
CA ASP A 426 4.89 11.48 -3.37
C ASP A 426 4.91 10.68 -2.06
N GLY A 427 4.19 9.56 -1.99
CA GLY A 427 4.17 8.71 -0.81
C GLY A 427 3.75 7.28 -1.09
N ILE A 428 4.31 6.33 -0.33
CA ILE A 428 3.91 4.92 -0.32
C ILE A 428 3.88 4.46 1.14
N PHE A 429 2.72 3.95 1.60
CA PHE A 429 2.52 3.51 2.97
C PHE A 429 2.15 2.03 3.01
N TRP A 430 2.99 1.23 3.67
CA TRP A 430 2.79 -0.21 3.78
C TRP A 430 1.72 -0.54 4.82
N TYR A 431 0.79 -1.36 4.45
CA TYR A 431 -0.31 -1.81 5.31
C TYR A 431 -0.03 -3.26 5.73
N THR A 432 0.34 -3.54 7.01
CA THR A 432 0.48 -2.71 8.19
C THR A 432 1.83 -2.92 8.87
N PHE A 433 2.18 -2.03 9.79
CA PHE A 433 3.22 -2.27 10.79
C PHE A 433 2.54 -2.29 12.16
N GLU A 434 2.58 -3.42 12.85
CA GLU A 434 1.94 -3.58 14.15
C GLU A 434 2.95 -3.54 15.29
N PRO A 435 3.00 -2.45 16.10
CA PRO A 435 3.82 -2.41 17.29
C PRO A 435 3.36 -3.47 18.29
N LYS A 436 4.14 -4.54 18.47
CA LYS A 436 3.78 -5.61 19.40
C LYS A 436 4.13 -5.23 20.83
N ILE A 437 3.25 -5.56 21.78
CA ILE A 437 3.57 -5.55 23.23
C ILE A 437 4.22 -6.87 23.63
N ASP A 438 4.92 -6.87 24.79
CA ASP A 438 5.65 -8.05 25.28
C ASP A 438 4.82 -9.33 25.33
N ALA A 439 3.59 -9.23 25.82
CA ALA A 439 2.70 -10.38 25.97
C ALA A 439 2.27 -10.98 24.62
N ASP A 440 2.26 -10.18 23.54
CA ASP A 440 1.80 -10.58 22.22
C ASP A 440 2.96 -10.89 21.26
N TRP A 441 4.20 -10.70 21.74
CA TRP A 441 5.38 -10.96 20.92
C TRP A 441 5.53 -12.44 20.62
N LYS A 442 5.26 -12.81 19.39
CA LYS A 442 5.46 -14.15 18.86
C LYS A 442 6.33 -14.03 17.61
N PRO A 443 7.49 -14.68 17.53
CA PRO A 443 8.43 -14.52 16.43
C PRO A 443 7.96 -15.25 15.16
N TYR A 444 6.77 -14.91 14.66
CA TYR A 444 6.22 -15.40 13.39
C TYR A 444 5.19 -14.39 12.82
N VAL A 445 4.94 -14.45 11.53
CA VAL A 445 3.94 -13.60 10.86
C VAL A 445 2.55 -14.08 11.24
N GLY A 446 1.89 -13.36 12.14
CA GLY A 446 0.59 -13.75 12.72
C GLY A 446 -0.63 -13.23 11.98
N ASP A 447 -0.45 -12.25 11.11
CA ASP A 447 -1.49 -11.54 10.37
C ASP A 447 -1.10 -11.38 8.90
N PRO A 448 -2.05 -11.41 7.94
CA PRO A 448 -1.74 -11.30 6.52
C PRO A 448 -1.12 -9.95 6.13
N PHE A 449 -1.44 -8.90 6.83
CA PHE A 449 -0.99 -7.56 6.49
C PHE A 449 0.25 -7.12 7.26
N ASP A 450 0.49 -7.65 8.47
CA ASP A 450 1.60 -7.19 9.33
C ASP A 450 2.97 -7.55 8.74
N ILE A 451 3.73 -6.50 8.38
CA ILE A 451 5.10 -6.63 7.86
C ILE A 451 6.15 -6.65 8.98
N SER A 452 5.80 -6.24 10.20
CA SER A 452 6.76 -6.00 11.29
C SER A 452 7.59 -7.23 11.66
N LEU A 453 7.06 -8.43 11.47
CA LEU A 453 7.72 -9.70 11.77
C LEU A 453 8.09 -10.51 10.51
N ASP A 454 7.86 -9.97 9.31
CA ASP A 454 8.27 -10.61 8.06
C ASP A 454 9.78 -10.44 7.85
N PRO A 455 10.54 -11.55 7.84
CA PRO A 455 12.01 -11.49 7.81
C PRO A 455 12.60 -11.09 6.45
N LEU A 456 11.79 -10.99 5.41
CA LEU A 456 12.20 -10.48 4.10
C LEU A 456 11.71 -9.05 3.88
N LYS A 457 10.43 -8.77 4.16
CA LYS A 457 9.85 -7.44 3.98
C LYS A 457 10.50 -6.36 4.84
N MET A 458 10.90 -6.68 6.08
CA MET A 458 11.57 -5.69 6.92
C MET A 458 12.94 -5.23 6.36
N PRO A 459 13.87 -6.11 5.96
CA PRO A 459 15.06 -5.69 5.22
C PRO A 459 14.76 -4.95 3.91
N GLU A 460 13.74 -5.39 3.14
CA GLU A 460 13.30 -4.72 1.92
C GLU A 460 12.72 -3.34 2.18
N LEU A 461 12.11 -3.10 3.36
CA LEU A 461 11.62 -1.77 3.75
C LEU A 461 12.77 -0.76 3.84
N ALA A 462 13.93 -1.16 4.39
CA ALA A 462 15.12 -0.31 4.43
C ALA A 462 15.72 -0.08 3.03
N GLU A 463 15.77 -1.10 2.18
CA GLU A 463 16.19 -0.97 0.77
C GLU A 463 15.27 -0.04 -0.02
N GLY A 464 13.94 -0.21 0.16
CA GLY A 464 12.93 0.62 -0.47
C GLY A 464 13.03 2.09 -0.03
N ALA A 465 13.29 2.34 1.26
CA ALA A 465 13.53 3.69 1.78
C ALA A 465 14.75 4.34 1.10
N LEU A 466 15.87 3.63 1.01
CA LEU A 466 17.06 4.10 0.31
C LEU A 466 16.75 4.44 -1.15
N MET A 467 16.00 3.59 -1.84
CA MET A 467 15.68 3.75 -3.26
C MET A 467 14.67 4.89 -3.50
N PHE A 468 13.57 4.91 -2.76
CA PHE A 468 12.44 5.81 -3.00
C PHE A 468 12.71 7.23 -2.47
N LEU A 469 13.21 7.36 -1.22
CA LEU A 469 13.44 8.68 -0.62
C LEU A 469 14.58 9.44 -1.31
N ARG A 470 15.61 8.74 -1.80
CA ARG A 470 16.71 9.34 -2.55
C ARG A 470 16.42 9.50 -4.04
N ALA A 471 15.28 8.98 -4.52
CA ALA A 471 14.98 8.89 -5.96
C ALA A 471 16.13 8.21 -6.74
N ASP A 472 16.56 7.03 -6.29
CA ASP A 472 17.66 6.30 -6.95
C ASP A 472 17.26 5.85 -8.36
N VAL A 473 15.97 5.53 -8.58
CA VAL A 473 15.37 5.39 -9.90
C VAL A 473 14.89 6.77 -10.37
N ALA A 474 15.31 7.16 -11.56
CA ALA A 474 14.90 8.42 -12.17
C ALA A 474 13.40 8.38 -12.52
N LYS A 475 12.72 9.51 -12.36
CA LYS A 475 11.37 9.65 -12.88
C LYS A 475 11.36 9.49 -14.40
N ALA A 476 10.25 9.00 -14.94
CA ALA A 476 10.08 8.83 -16.37
C ALA A 476 10.33 10.13 -17.16
N ALA A 477 10.96 9.98 -18.31
CA ALA A 477 11.24 11.11 -19.22
C ALA A 477 9.97 11.60 -19.95
N THR A 478 8.98 10.72 -20.09
CA THR A 478 7.72 10.98 -20.80
C THR A 478 6.53 10.75 -19.88
N THR A 479 5.53 11.65 -19.95
CA THR A 479 4.25 11.50 -19.29
C THR A 479 3.16 11.18 -20.31
N ASN A 480 2.46 10.06 -20.13
CA ASN A 480 1.27 9.71 -20.88
C ASN A 480 0.03 10.23 -20.17
N GLU A 481 -0.65 11.19 -20.78
CA GLU A 481 -1.85 11.80 -20.23
C GLU A 481 -3.11 11.11 -20.74
N ARG A 482 -4.10 10.97 -19.85
CA ARG A 482 -5.44 10.47 -20.15
C ARG A 482 -6.47 11.50 -19.72
N SER A 483 -7.48 11.67 -20.55
CA SER A 483 -8.62 12.54 -20.27
C SER A 483 -9.91 11.76 -20.46
N TYR A 484 -10.89 12.02 -19.63
CA TYR A 484 -12.20 11.39 -19.65
C TYR A 484 -13.28 12.47 -19.74
N SER A 485 -14.36 12.19 -20.45
CA SER A 485 -15.55 13.01 -20.33
C SER A 485 -16.30 12.66 -19.03
N GLN A 486 -17.05 13.61 -18.51
CA GLN A 486 -17.92 13.38 -17.36
C GLN A 486 -18.89 12.20 -17.61
N GLN A 487 -19.36 12.03 -18.84
CA GLN A 487 -20.19 10.88 -19.20
C GLN A 487 -19.45 9.55 -19.00
N GLN A 488 -18.21 9.43 -19.48
CA GLN A 488 -17.40 8.22 -19.26
C GLN A 488 -17.15 7.95 -17.77
N VAL A 489 -16.92 9.01 -16.99
CA VAL A 489 -16.77 8.89 -15.54
C VAL A 489 -18.05 8.33 -14.91
N PHE A 490 -19.22 8.84 -15.28
CA PHE A 490 -20.49 8.34 -14.76
C PHE A 490 -20.80 6.92 -15.24
N ASP A 491 -20.54 6.60 -16.52
CA ASP A 491 -20.71 5.23 -17.05
C ASP A 491 -19.89 4.22 -16.27
N SER A 492 -18.72 4.63 -15.75
CA SER A 492 -17.87 3.78 -14.92
C SER A 492 -18.49 3.34 -13.60
N MET A 493 -19.53 4.04 -13.10
CA MET A 493 -20.31 3.60 -11.93
C MET A 493 -20.98 2.25 -12.11
N LEU A 494 -21.20 1.83 -13.36
CA LEU A 494 -21.81 0.55 -13.72
C LEU A 494 -20.78 -0.57 -13.88
N ILE A 495 -19.49 -0.24 -13.98
CA ILE A 495 -18.42 -1.22 -14.13
C ILE A 495 -18.24 -1.98 -12.79
N PRO A 496 -18.14 -3.31 -12.81
CA PRO A 496 -17.78 -4.09 -11.64
C PRO A 496 -16.41 -3.66 -11.08
N THR A 497 -16.25 -3.64 -9.77
CA THR A 497 -14.98 -3.30 -9.11
C THR A 497 -13.83 -4.26 -9.42
N THR A 498 -14.17 -5.47 -9.90
CA THR A 498 -13.20 -6.49 -10.34
C THR A 498 -12.64 -6.23 -11.73
N GLU A 499 -13.17 -5.26 -12.48
CA GLU A 499 -12.67 -4.95 -13.81
C GLU A 499 -11.47 -4.01 -13.79
N ARG A 500 -10.80 -3.94 -14.94
CA ARG A 500 -9.55 -3.23 -15.12
C ARG A 500 -9.64 -1.75 -14.78
N PRO A 501 -8.58 -1.17 -14.23
CA PRO A 501 -8.56 0.20 -13.73
C PRO A 501 -8.71 1.27 -14.82
N PHE A 502 -8.28 0.98 -16.06
CA PHE A 502 -8.27 1.98 -17.12
C PHE A 502 -9.50 1.88 -18.00
N TYR A 503 -10.28 2.97 -17.98
CA TYR A 503 -11.54 3.04 -18.77
C TYR A 503 -11.32 3.43 -20.22
N THR A 504 -10.17 3.96 -20.59
CA THR A 504 -9.84 4.29 -21.99
C THR A 504 -9.73 3.01 -22.81
N GLU A 505 -10.57 2.85 -23.81
CA GLU A 505 -10.59 1.68 -24.68
C GLU A 505 -9.22 1.45 -25.32
N GLY A 506 -8.72 0.21 -25.24
CA GLY A 506 -7.45 -0.19 -25.81
C GLY A 506 -6.21 0.41 -25.11
N PHE A 507 -6.35 1.06 -23.94
CA PHE A 507 -5.20 1.60 -23.24
C PHE A 507 -4.16 0.52 -22.95
N PRO A 508 -2.91 0.69 -23.46
CA PRO A 508 -1.87 -0.32 -23.30
C PRO A 508 -1.39 -0.37 -21.84
N LEU A 509 -1.76 -1.43 -21.11
CA LEU A 509 -1.47 -1.57 -19.67
C LEU A 509 0.03 -1.70 -19.35
N TYR A 510 0.90 -1.84 -20.34
CA TYR A 510 2.35 -1.77 -20.12
C TYR A 510 2.89 -0.35 -20.04
N LEU A 511 2.15 0.67 -20.50
CA LEU A 511 2.62 2.07 -20.45
C LEU A 511 3.02 2.55 -19.06
N PRO A 512 2.30 2.22 -17.97
CA PRO A 512 2.74 2.59 -16.63
C PRO A 512 4.07 1.98 -16.18
N LEU A 513 4.52 0.92 -16.87
CA LEU A 513 5.81 0.28 -16.60
C LEU A 513 6.95 0.90 -17.44
N GLN A 514 6.61 1.74 -18.41
CA GLN A 514 7.57 2.45 -19.27
C GLN A 514 7.66 3.93 -18.99
N HIS A 515 6.52 4.57 -18.73
CA HIS A 515 6.36 6.02 -18.67
C HIS A 515 5.53 6.42 -17.45
N GLU A 516 5.66 7.66 -17.04
CA GLU A 516 4.73 8.27 -16.12
C GLU A 516 3.33 8.32 -16.75
N VAL A 517 2.29 8.06 -15.94
CA VAL A 517 0.90 8.13 -16.38
C VAL A 517 0.12 9.07 -15.48
N ARG A 518 -0.64 10.00 -16.08
CA ARG A 518 -1.47 10.98 -15.35
C ARG A 518 -2.85 11.12 -15.98
N ILE A 519 -3.85 11.40 -15.14
CA ILE A 519 -5.16 11.88 -15.60
C ILE A 519 -5.07 13.40 -15.75
N SER A 520 -5.30 13.90 -16.96
CA SER A 520 -5.29 15.36 -17.22
C SER A 520 -6.66 16.01 -17.03
N SER A 521 -7.77 15.27 -17.20
CA SER A 521 -9.14 15.72 -16.90
C SER A 521 -10.07 14.54 -16.68
N LEU A 522 -11.14 14.78 -15.86
CA LEU A 522 -12.26 13.87 -15.62
C LEU A 522 -13.61 14.41 -16.11
N ASP A 523 -13.59 15.57 -16.78
CA ASP A 523 -14.78 16.26 -17.32
C ASP A 523 -14.50 16.95 -18.68
N GLY A 524 -13.32 16.65 -19.27
CA GLY A 524 -12.85 17.25 -20.52
C GLY A 524 -13.11 16.38 -21.76
N PRO A 525 -12.57 16.77 -22.92
CA PRO A 525 -12.59 15.92 -24.10
C PRO A 525 -11.87 14.60 -23.84
N PRO A 526 -12.51 13.43 -24.14
CA PRO A 526 -11.90 12.15 -23.82
C PRO A 526 -10.70 11.83 -24.72
N THR A 527 -9.73 11.13 -24.13
CA THR A 527 -8.64 10.52 -24.89
C THR A 527 -9.22 9.57 -25.94
N GLN A 528 -8.75 9.65 -27.17
CA GLN A 528 -9.17 8.74 -28.23
C GLN A 528 -8.77 7.31 -27.89
N PRO A 529 -9.58 6.31 -28.30
CA PRO A 529 -9.22 4.92 -28.14
C PRO A 529 -7.86 4.59 -28.75
N PHE A 530 -7.09 3.75 -28.07
CA PHE A 530 -5.82 3.25 -28.58
C PHE A 530 -6.08 2.10 -29.58
N GLY A 531 -5.29 2.08 -30.64
CA GLY A 531 -5.27 0.93 -31.53
C GLY A 531 -4.63 -0.31 -30.87
N PRO A 532 -4.79 -1.49 -31.43
CA PRO A 532 -4.17 -2.69 -30.91
C PRO A 532 -2.64 -2.57 -30.98
N ILE A 533 -2.01 -2.56 -29.81
CA ILE A 533 -0.54 -2.45 -29.64
C ILE A 533 -0.08 -3.65 -28.84
N SER A 534 0.89 -4.42 -29.37
CA SER A 534 1.51 -5.50 -28.63
C SER A 534 2.49 -4.98 -27.60
N ALA A 535 2.46 -5.54 -26.38
CA ALA A 535 3.43 -5.20 -25.36
C ALA A 535 4.84 -5.67 -25.77
N PRO A 536 5.86 -4.83 -25.54
CA PRO A 536 7.25 -5.26 -25.75
C PRO A 536 7.67 -6.28 -24.68
N ASN A 537 8.68 -7.10 -24.97
CA ASN A 537 9.30 -7.98 -24.00
C ASN A 537 10.82 -7.97 -24.18
N PRO A 538 11.60 -7.43 -23.23
CA PRO A 538 11.14 -6.84 -21.97
C PRO A 538 10.38 -5.53 -22.14
N ILE A 539 9.55 -5.20 -21.13
CA ILE A 539 8.99 -3.87 -20.97
C ILE A 539 10.08 -3.02 -20.29
N LEU A 540 10.64 -2.07 -21.05
CA LEU A 540 11.72 -1.19 -20.56
C LEU A 540 11.15 0.16 -20.15
N SER A 541 11.58 0.70 -18.99
CA SER A 541 11.32 2.11 -18.68
C SER A 541 12.02 3.03 -19.70
N ASP A 542 11.48 4.21 -19.94
CA ASP A 542 12.08 5.19 -20.83
C ASP A 542 13.40 5.79 -20.29
N THR A 543 13.68 5.58 -19.02
CA THR A 543 14.98 5.83 -18.36
C THR A 543 15.99 4.71 -18.58
N HIS A 544 15.56 3.56 -19.09
CA HIS A 544 16.34 2.32 -19.21
C HIS A 544 16.88 1.73 -17.89
N GLU A 545 16.39 2.21 -16.75
CA GLU A 545 16.80 1.74 -15.43
C GLU A 545 15.98 0.55 -14.95
N LEU A 546 14.78 0.34 -15.49
CA LEU A 546 13.88 -0.74 -15.13
C LEU A 546 13.55 -1.60 -16.35
N ALA A 547 13.52 -2.92 -16.15
CA ALA A 547 13.03 -3.85 -17.16
C ALA A 547 12.15 -4.93 -16.54
N TRP A 548 11.01 -5.19 -17.14
CA TRP A 548 10.11 -6.27 -16.77
C TRP A 548 10.07 -7.33 -17.86
N TYR A 549 10.60 -8.50 -17.56
CA TYR A 549 10.65 -9.64 -18.46
C TYR A 549 9.46 -10.56 -18.20
N THR A 550 8.71 -10.90 -19.24
CA THR A 550 7.63 -11.88 -19.17
C THR A 550 8.01 -13.20 -19.85
N SER A 551 7.29 -14.26 -19.58
CA SER A 551 7.52 -15.58 -20.15
C SER A 551 6.26 -16.44 -20.16
N PRO A 552 6.01 -17.18 -21.24
CA PRO A 552 4.95 -18.20 -21.26
C PRO A 552 5.12 -19.27 -20.16
N GLU A 553 6.36 -19.55 -19.76
CA GLU A 553 6.72 -20.51 -18.71
C GLU A 553 6.52 -19.97 -17.29
N GLN A 554 5.89 -18.80 -17.14
CA GLN A 554 5.66 -18.16 -15.84
C GLN A 554 6.94 -17.96 -15.03
N THR A 555 7.98 -17.47 -15.70
CA THR A 555 9.29 -17.15 -15.11
C THR A 555 9.63 -15.67 -15.28
N GLY A 556 8.72 -14.79 -14.83
CA GLY A 556 8.90 -13.35 -14.88
C GLY A 556 10.09 -12.87 -14.05
N LEU A 557 10.63 -11.71 -14.41
CA LEU A 557 11.75 -11.08 -13.71
C LEU A 557 11.65 -9.56 -13.87
N ILE A 558 11.81 -8.83 -12.78
CA ILE A 558 12.08 -7.39 -12.77
C ILE A 558 13.57 -7.17 -12.55
N THR A 559 14.18 -6.25 -13.29
CA THR A 559 15.54 -5.78 -13.03
C THR A 559 15.52 -4.28 -12.73
N ILE A 560 16.35 -3.88 -11.76
CA ILE A 560 16.63 -2.50 -11.38
C ILE A 560 18.12 -2.25 -11.64
N ASP A 561 18.44 -1.24 -12.43
CA ASP A 561 19.82 -0.94 -12.83
C ASP A 561 20.10 0.55 -12.74
N THR A 562 20.29 1.05 -11.51
CA THR A 562 20.65 2.44 -11.25
C THR A 562 22.05 2.55 -10.66
N PRO A 563 22.67 3.72 -10.63
CA PRO A 563 24.01 3.87 -10.05
C PRO A 563 24.11 3.46 -8.56
N ARG A 564 23.02 3.66 -7.76
CA ARG A 564 23.05 3.45 -6.31
C ARG A 564 22.25 2.25 -5.83
N SER A 565 21.29 1.78 -6.61
CA SER A 565 20.42 0.64 -6.27
C SER A 565 20.32 -0.30 -7.47
N GLN A 566 20.55 -1.60 -7.25
CA GLN A 566 20.40 -2.62 -8.28
C GLN A 566 19.65 -3.84 -7.74
N GLY A 567 18.83 -4.45 -8.59
CA GLY A 567 17.97 -5.54 -8.17
C GLY A 567 17.67 -6.55 -9.26
N LEU A 568 17.41 -7.78 -8.80
CA LEU A 568 16.90 -8.92 -9.56
C LEU A 568 15.76 -9.51 -8.74
N ILE A 569 14.49 -9.40 -9.22
CA ILE A 569 13.30 -9.77 -8.48
C ILE A 569 12.49 -10.76 -9.32
N GLY A 570 12.29 -11.97 -8.82
CA GLY A 570 11.51 -12.99 -9.52
C GLY A 570 12.25 -14.29 -9.78
N PHE A 571 12.10 -14.87 -10.97
CA PHE A 571 12.67 -16.16 -11.32
C PHE A 571 14.12 -16.03 -11.81
N VAL A 572 15.01 -15.59 -10.92
CA VAL A 572 16.41 -15.23 -11.21
C VAL A 572 17.18 -16.37 -11.86
N LYS A 573 17.06 -17.60 -11.32
CA LYS A 573 17.72 -18.80 -11.86
C LYS A 573 17.34 -19.07 -13.31
N ALA A 574 16.06 -19.01 -13.64
CA ALA A 574 15.56 -19.31 -14.99
C ALA A 574 16.01 -18.27 -16.02
N ARG A 575 16.17 -17.01 -15.60
CA ARG A 575 16.49 -15.90 -16.49
C ARG A 575 17.98 -15.62 -16.64
N GLY A 576 18.82 -15.94 -15.63
CA GLY A 576 20.27 -15.75 -15.68
C GLY A 576 20.71 -14.32 -16.06
N LYS A 577 19.92 -13.31 -15.69
CA LYS A 577 20.18 -11.91 -16.04
C LYS A 577 21.20 -11.28 -15.10
N ALA A 578 21.87 -10.26 -15.58
CA ALA A 578 22.74 -9.38 -14.81
C ALA A 578 22.43 -7.93 -15.17
N VAL A 579 22.67 -7.05 -14.21
CA VAL A 579 22.64 -5.60 -14.36
C VAL A 579 24.06 -5.03 -14.29
N SER A 580 24.21 -3.72 -14.35
CA SER A 580 25.54 -3.08 -14.53
C SER A 580 26.58 -3.49 -13.49
N HIS A 581 26.18 -3.53 -12.20
CA HIS A 581 27.10 -3.85 -11.09
C HIS A 581 26.71 -5.11 -10.32
N LEU A 582 25.62 -5.82 -10.68
CA LEU A 582 25.17 -7.03 -10.00
C LEU A 582 24.93 -8.16 -11.00
N ALA A 583 25.50 -9.32 -10.74
CA ALA A 583 25.12 -10.58 -11.35
C ALA A 583 24.88 -11.63 -10.27
N ALA A 584 23.92 -12.54 -10.49
CA ALA A 584 23.61 -13.61 -9.57
C ALA A 584 23.64 -14.97 -10.27
N ASN A 585 24.19 -15.98 -9.58
CA ASN A 585 24.11 -17.38 -9.95
C ASN A 585 23.65 -18.15 -8.73
N VAL A 586 22.33 -18.36 -8.62
CA VAL A 586 21.66 -18.92 -7.44
C VAL A 586 20.87 -20.17 -7.79
N SER A 587 20.64 -21.02 -6.80
CA SER A 587 19.87 -22.26 -6.97
C SER A 587 18.37 -22.08 -6.78
N ASN A 588 17.95 -21.01 -6.12
CA ASN A 588 16.55 -20.71 -5.83
C ASN A 588 15.76 -20.44 -7.11
N ASN A 589 14.55 -20.97 -7.19
CA ASN A 589 13.69 -20.75 -8.36
C ASN A 589 13.19 -19.32 -8.41
N PHE A 590 12.68 -18.83 -7.27
CA PHE A 590 12.23 -17.46 -7.07
C PHE A 590 13.03 -16.83 -5.93
N CYS A 591 13.47 -15.60 -6.09
CA CYS A 591 14.09 -14.80 -5.03
C CYS A 591 14.16 -13.33 -5.41
N THR A 592 14.29 -12.49 -4.39
CA THR A 592 14.66 -11.08 -4.49
C THR A 592 16.13 -10.94 -4.11
N ILE A 593 16.91 -10.24 -4.93
CA ILE A 593 18.30 -9.89 -4.67
C ILE A 593 18.47 -8.39 -4.95
N LEU A 594 18.70 -7.61 -3.91
CA LEU A 594 18.87 -6.17 -3.97
C LEU A 594 20.23 -5.77 -3.42
N VAL A 595 20.91 -4.84 -4.08
CA VAL A 595 22.16 -4.26 -3.61
C VAL A 595 22.06 -2.75 -3.70
N THR A 596 22.18 -2.06 -2.57
CA THR A 596 22.03 -0.61 -2.50
C THR A 596 23.16 0.04 -1.70
N SER A 597 23.69 1.16 -2.19
CA SER A 597 24.70 1.91 -1.45
C SER A 597 24.11 2.57 -0.21
N MET A 598 24.80 2.45 0.91
CA MET A 598 24.43 3.05 2.20
C MET A 598 25.06 4.42 2.42
N ASP A 599 25.65 4.98 1.39
CA ASP A 599 26.23 6.32 1.34
C ASP A 599 25.72 7.07 0.10
N THR A 600 26.24 8.23 -0.18
CA THR A 600 25.84 9.04 -1.34
C THR A 600 26.51 8.61 -2.65
N GLN A 601 27.43 7.66 -2.60
CA GLN A 601 28.23 7.22 -3.74
C GLN A 601 27.48 6.17 -4.58
N PRO A 602 27.77 6.07 -5.88
CA PRO A 602 27.31 4.94 -6.68
C PRO A 602 27.95 3.62 -6.19
N ILE A 603 27.31 2.48 -6.45
CA ILE A 603 27.73 1.15 -6.01
C ILE A 603 29.23 0.90 -6.32
N GLU A 604 29.70 1.29 -7.51
CA GLU A 604 31.07 1.10 -7.92
C GLU A 604 32.10 1.85 -7.05
N ALA A 605 31.68 2.94 -6.38
CA ALA A 605 32.53 3.80 -5.55
C ALA A 605 32.17 3.76 -4.06
N SER A 606 31.04 3.20 -3.67
CA SER A 606 30.58 3.10 -2.28
C SER A 606 31.50 2.23 -1.42
N ALA A 607 31.66 2.63 -0.17
CA ALA A 607 32.41 1.86 0.82
C ALA A 607 31.54 0.82 1.54
N LYS A 608 30.21 1.01 1.54
CA LYS A 608 29.26 0.20 2.31
C LYS A 608 27.99 -0.03 1.51
N LEU A 609 27.61 -1.28 1.32
CA LEU A 609 26.37 -1.65 0.64
C LEU A 609 25.49 -2.49 1.58
N LEU A 610 24.18 -2.30 1.48
CA LEU A 610 23.19 -3.24 1.97
C LEU A 610 22.91 -4.25 0.86
N LEU A 611 22.86 -5.54 1.20
CA LEU A 611 22.39 -6.60 0.32
C LEU A 611 21.21 -7.28 1.00
N VAL A 612 20.07 -7.30 0.34
CA VAL A 612 18.93 -8.14 0.70
C VAL A 612 18.83 -9.29 -0.29
N ALA A 613 18.74 -10.52 0.21
CA ALA A 613 18.64 -11.71 -0.62
C ALA A 613 17.76 -12.76 0.07
N GLY A 614 16.52 -12.93 -0.40
CA GLY A 614 15.54 -13.85 0.19
C GLY A 614 14.62 -14.47 -0.86
N GLY A 615 14.11 -15.65 -0.56
CA GLY A 615 13.05 -16.33 -1.29
C GLY A 615 11.76 -16.39 -0.47
N PRO A 616 10.88 -17.36 -0.75
CA PRO A 616 9.63 -17.56 -0.04
C PRO A 616 9.75 -17.53 1.49
N VAL A 617 8.76 -16.88 2.14
CA VAL A 617 8.61 -16.82 3.59
C VAL A 617 7.38 -17.61 3.98
N GLN A 618 7.48 -18.46 5.02
CA GLN A 618 6.38 -19.27 5.53
C GLN A 618 6.48 -19.41 7.05
N ASN A 619 5.38 -19.71 7.72
CA ASN A 619 5.40 -20.14 9.12
C ASN A 619 5.64 -21.64 9.23
N SER A 620 6.23 -22.09 10.32
CA SER A 620 6.35 -23.53 10.63
C SER A 620 4.96 -24.19 10.69
N GLY A 621 4.77 -25.28 9.93
CA GLY A 621 3.49 -25.96 9.85
C GLY A 621 2.42 -25.27 9.01
N GLN A 622 2.76 -24.23 8.24
CA GLN A 622 1.86 -23.64 7.25
C GLN A 622 1.51 -24.65 6.16
N VAL A 623 0.24 -24.74 5.81
CA VAL A 623 -0.25 -25.69 4.80
C VAL A 623 -1.15 -24.97 3.81
N TRP A 624 -0.90 -25.18 2.54
CA TRP A 624 -1.76 -24.76 1.45
C TRP A 624 -2.66 -25.91 0.97
N ASN A 625 -3.82 -25.57 0.45
CA ASN A 625 -4.59 -26.53 -0.34
C ASN A 625 -3.80 -26.93 -1.62
N SER A 626 -4.21 -28.03 -2.25
CA SER A 626 -3.52 -28.57 -3.43
C SER A 626 -3.48 -27.61 -4.63
N ALA A 627 -4.42 -26.66 -4.71
CA ALA A 627 -4.49 -25.65 -5.75
C ALA A 627 -3.64 -24.39 -5.44
N GLY A 628 -3.11 -24.23 -4.22
CA GLY A 628 -2.39 -23.05 -3.80
C GLY A 628 -3.27 -21.78 -3.73
N THR A 629 -4.58 -21.96 -3.51
CA THR A 629 -5.56 -20.86 -3.50
C THR A 629 -6.04 -20.50 -2.10
N ASP A 630 -5.62 -21.27 -1.09
CA ASP A 630 -6.01 -21.03 0.29
C ASP A 630 -5.00 -21.68 1.25
N ALA A 631 -4.62 -20.95 2.30
CA ALA A 631 -3.83 -21.49 3.39
C ALA A 631 -4.73 -22.18 4.41
N THR A 632 -4.81 -23.51 4.32
CA THR A 632 -5.64 -24.32 5.21
C THR A 632 -5.10 -24.43 6.64
N ALA A 633 -3.81 -24.12 6.84
CA ALA A 633 -3.21 -23.92 8.15
C ALA A 633 -2.21 -22.76 8.07
N TRP A 634 -2.35 -21.80 8.98
CA TRP A 634 -1.49 -20.60 9.07
C TRP A 634 -0.08 -20.92 9.55
N GLY A 635 0.06 -21.97 10.34
CA GLY A 635 1.30 -22.30 11.00
C GLY A 635 1.55 -21.45 12.26
N ALA A 636 2.76 -21.55 12.78
CA ALA A 636 3.21 -20.89 14.00
C ALA A 636 4.72 -20.60 13.95
N SER A 637 5.28 -20.12 15.08
CA SER A 637 6.71 -19.91 15.26
C SER A 637 7.53 -21.20 15.11
N PRO A 638 8.75 -21.13 14.56
CA PRO A 638 9.39 -19.95 13.96
C PRO A 638 8.92 -19.69 12.52
N THR A 639 9.09 -18.45 12.07
CA THR A 639 9.03 -18.13 10.63
C THR A 639 10.22 -18.76 9.92
N LEU A 640 9.99 -19.27 8.72
CA LEU A 640 10.96 -19.94 7.87
C LEU A 640 11.18 -19.14 6.60
N VAL A 641 12.41 -19.13 6.09
CA VAL A 641 12.77 -18.48 4.83
C VAL A 641 13.43 -19.47 3.86
N ASP A 642 13.14 -19.34 2.58
CA ASP A 642 13.95 -19.97 1.53
C ASP A 642 15.22 -19.13 1.33
N GLN A 643 16.27 -19.54 2.05
CA GLN A 643 17.56 -18.87 2.01
C GLN A 643 18.13 -18.89 0.60
N VAL A 644 18.59 -17.76 0.10
CA VAL A 644 19.26 -17.68 -1.21
C VAL A 644 20.62 -18.38 -1.13
N LYS A 645 20.80 -19.40 -1.99
CA LYS A 645 22.03 -20.21 -2.06
C LYS A 645 22.70 -20.06 -3.42
N GLY A 646 23.99 -19.77 -3.39
CA GLY A 646 24.79 -19.58 -4.60
C GLY A 646 25.84 -18.50 -4.45
N ARG A 647 25.88 -17.59 -5.39
CA ARG A 647 26.83 -16.47 -5.37
C ARG A 647 26.28 -15.26 -6.10
N ILE A 648 26.67 -14.08 -5.62
CA ILE A 648 26.56 -12.84 -6.38
C ILE A 648 27.95 -12.40 -6.85
N THR A 649 27.98 -11.60 -7.90
CA THR A 649 29.19 -10.92 -8.37
C THR A 649 28.91 -9.42 -8.42
N LEU A 650 29.62 -8.68 -7.59
CA LEU A 650 29.70 -7.23 -7.71
C LEU A 650 30.67 -6.91 -8.85
N ARG A 651 30.19 -6.19 -9.85
CA ARG A 651 30.91 -5.94 -11.10
C ARG A 651 31.44 -4.51 -11.12
N LYS A 652 32.61 -4.33 -11.75
CA LYS A 652 33.22 -3.01 -12.01
C LYS A 652 33.48 -2.18 -10.74
N ILE A 653 33.73 -2.81 -9.59
CA ILE A 653 34.00 -2.10 -8.33
C ILE A 653 35.36 -1.42 -8.41
N GLN A 654 35.34 -0.09 -8.34
CA GLN A 654 36.52 0.73 -8.59
C GLN A 654 37.53 0.66 -7.42
N LYS A 655 38.78 0.46 -7.74
CA LYS A 655 39.93 0.56 -6.81
C LYS A 655 39.79 -0.27 -5.52
N ALA A 656 38.93 -1.30 -5.50
CA ALA A 656 38.76 -2.15 -4.34
C ALA A 656 40.01 -3.01 -4.08
N ARG A 657 40.51 -2.99 -2.86
CA ARG A 657 41.58 -3.87 -2.35
C ARG A 657 40.99 -5.12 -1.71
N ALA A 658 39.84 -4.98 -1.10
CA ALA A 658 39.07 -6.06 -0.50
C ALA A 658 37.57 -5.76 -0.52
N VAL A 659 36.76 -6.81 -0.70
CA VAL A 659 35.33 -6.80 -0.52
C VAL A 659 34.98 -7.90 0.45
N SER A 660 34.18 -7.60 1.46
CA SER A 660 33.75 -8.58 2.45
C SER A 660 32.23 -8.53 2.64
N LEU A 661 31.65 -9.68 2.98
CA LEU A 661 30.25 -9.91 3.23
C LEU A 661 30.07 -10.35 4.68
N GLN A 662 29.19 -9.67 5.42
CA GLN A 662 28.80 -10.04 6.77
C GLN A 662 27.30 -10.33 6.79
N ALA A 663 26.92 -11.55 7.14
CA ALA A 663 25.54 -11.91 7.37
C ALA A 663 25.00 -11.21 8.65
N LEU A 664 23.71 -10.88 8.65
CA LEU A 664 23.03 -10.26 9.77
C LEU A 664 21.91 -11.17 10.25
N ASP A 665 21.68 -11.20 11.55
CA ASP A 665 20.55 -11.91 12.15
C ASP A 665 19.27 -11.08 12.14
N GLY A 666 18.16 -11.62 12.69
CA GLY A 666 16.86 -10.94 12.72
C GLY A 666 16.83 -9.64 13.53
N ALA A 667 17.88 -9.36 14.31
CA ALA A 667 18.09 -8.09 15.00
C ALA A 667 18.97 -7.11 14.20
N GLY A 668 19.46 -7.49 13.03
CA GLY A 668 20.41 -6.71 12.25
C GLY A 668 21.82 -6.74 12.82
N GLN A 669 22.14 -7.73 13.66
CA GLN A 669 23.48 -7.86 14.24
C GLN A 669 24.34 -8.81 13.41
N PRO A 670 25.63 -8.57 13.32
CA PRO A 670 26.57 -9.48 12.65
C PRO A 670 26.46 -10.91 13.20
N VAL A 671 26.29 -11.88 12.31
CA VAL A 671 26.26 -13.30 12.63
C VAL A 671 27.14 -14.11 11.67
N GLY A 672 27.72 -15.19 12.16
CA GLY A 672 28.65 -16.01 11.38
C GLY A 672 29.99 -15.32 11.10
N ALA A 673 30.80 -15.96 10.24
CA ALA A 673 32.11 -15.43 9.87
C ALA A 673 31.99 -14.38 8.76
N ILE A 674 32.88 -13.40 8.76
CA ILE A 674 33.08 -12.49 7.63
C ILE A 674 33.57 -13.28 6.43
N VAL A 675 32.89 -13.24 5.33
CA VAL A 675 33.24 -13.89 4.07
C VAL A 675 34.00 -12.91 3.19
N ARG A 676 35.14 -13.27 2.72
CA ARG A 676 35.96 -12.46 1.78
C ARG A 676 35.56 -12.78 0.35
N GLY A 677 35.33 -11.73 -0.43
CA GLY A 677 35.10 -11.85 -1.87
C GLY A 677 36.32 -12.30 -2.63
N VAL A 678 36.08 -13.02 -3.72
CA VAL A 678 37.14 -13.46 -4.65
C VAL A 678 37.19 -12.49 -5.83
N ALA A 679 38.32 -11.82 -6.00
CA ALA A 679 38.53 -10.84 -7.05
C ALA A 679 38.86 -11.50 -8.41
N ARG A 680 38.25 -10.92 -9.47
CA ARG A 680 38.66 -11.18 -10.87
C ARG A 680 38.64 -9.83 -11.60
N GLY A 681 39.78 -9.17 -11.67
CA GLY A 681 39.87 -7.79 -12.11
C GLY A 681 39.14 -6.87 -11.14
N ASN A 682 38.20 -6.08 -11.64
CA ASN A 682 37.35 -5.21 -10.84
C ASN A 682 36.02 -5.88 -10.39
N ASP A 683 35.86 -7.17 -10.69
CA ASP A 683 34.69 -7.94 -10.27
C ASP A 683 34.98 -8.73 -9.01
N TRP A 684 34.03 -8.81 -8.09
CA TRP A 684 34.14 -9.47 -6.81
C TRP A 684 33.02 -10.46 -6.61
N THR A 685 33.34 -11.74 -6.48
CA THR A 685 32.35 -12.81 -6.24
C THR A 685 32.25 -13.12 -4.76
N LEU A 686 31.01 -13.12 -4.26
CA LEU A 686 30.64 -13.37 -2.87
C LEU A 686 29.69 -14.58 -2.81
N PRO A 687 29.98 -15.61 -2.03
CA PRO A 687 29.06 -16.73 -1.82
C PRO A 687 27.91 -16.32 -0.91
N LEU A 688 26.73 -16.91 -1.14
CA LEU A 688 25.53 -16.77 -0.32
C LEU A 688 25.06 -18.15 0.14
N GLY A 689 24.49 -18.21 1.33
CA GLY A 689 23.82 -19.42 1.83
C GLY A 689 24.60 -20.20 2.88
N ASP A 690 25.78 -19.75 3.31
CA ASP A 690 26.54 -20.38 4.41
C ASP A 690 25.96 -20.05 5.79
N THR A 691 25.34 -18.89 5.94
CA THR A 691 24.64 -18.44 7.16
C THR A 691 23.19 -18.14 6.82
N ILE A 692 22.24 -18.63 7.63
CA ILE A 692 20.82 -18.39 7.44
C ILE A 692 20.53 -16.91 7.69
N THR A 693 20.13 -16.19 6.65
CA THR A 693 19.78 -14.77 6.71
C THR A 693 19.10 -14.33 5.42
N THR A 694 18.39 -13.20 5.46
CA THR A 694 17.84 -12.49 4.30
C THR A 694 18.58 -11.20 3.98
N TRP A 695 19.52 -10.76 4.82
CA TRP A 695 20.24 -9.51 4.63
C TRP A 695 21.69 -9.55 5.08
N TYR A 696 22.49 -8.73 4.41
CA TYR A 696 23.94 -8.70 4.62
C TYR A 696 24.47 -7.29 4.52
N GLN A 697 25.53 -7.00 5.25
CA GLN A 697 26.38 -5.84 5.00
C GLN A 697 27.54 -6.23 4.08
N ILE A 698 27.78 -5.46 3.02
CA ILE A 698 28.99 -5.53 2.22
C ILE A 698 29.89 -4.35 2.57
N THR A 699 31.16 -4.62 2.85
CA THR A 699 32.18 -3.60 3.10
C THR A 699 33.24 -3.66 2.01
N ILE A 700 33.58 -2.51 1.43
CA ILE A 700 34.55 -2.37 0.36
C ILE A 700 35.73 -1.51 0.87
N THR A 701 36.87 -2.10 0.97
CA THR A 701 38.12 -1.42 1.34
C THR A 701 38.88 -1.00 0.09
N ARG A 702 39.30 0.29 0.06
CA ARG A 702 40.04 0.88 -1.05
C ARG A 702 41.44 1.26 -0.67
#